data_5130809aa7b0a13242838e30a6e8ff48
#
_entry.id   5130809aa7b0a13242838e30a6e8ff48
#
_cell.length_a   1.000
_cell.length_b   1.000
_cell.length_c   1.000
_cell.angle_alpha   90.00
_cell.angle_beta   90.00
_cell.angle_gamma   90.00
#
_symmetry.space_group_name_H-M   'P 1'
#
loop_
_entity.id
_entity.type
_entity.pdbx_description
1 polymer ?
#
loop_
_entity_poly.entity_id
_entity_poly.type
_entity_poly.pdbx_seq_one_letter_code
_entity_poly.pdbx_strand_id
1 'polypeptide(L)'
;MFGAAETEKGGVMLSKELPDIESILTLNPRVKTHAQIMSTAYKKMEKQHWKRNPDRSCDSCVKLENNFDDIKHTTLSERGALREALRCLKCVDAPCQKSCPTNLDIKSFITSISNKNYYGAARAILSDNPLGLTCGMVCPTSELCVGGCNLYASEEGPINIGGLQQFATEVFSKMGIPQIRNPELPPPDEMPQSYHAPIALIGCGPASISCASFLGRLGYDNITIFEKQKYTGGLSTAEIPQFRLPFEVVQFEIDLMKDLGVKVVCEKGLGMDGMTLNSLREDGFKAIFIGIGLPQANRAEIFNGLSMDQGFFTSKDFLPMVATASKKGMCQCRSSLPQLRGVVIVLGAGDTAFDCATSALRCGAKKVFVCFRKGFTNIRAVPEEMELAKEEQCEFLPFLSPREVIMKNGRIAGLQFCRTEQTEEGHWLEDEDQVVRLKADYIISAFGSMLREPTVRQAMYPVKLSRWGTPEVNTETMQTSEPWVFAGGDVAGLANTTVESVNDGKQASWHIHRYIQSLHGQTLDTVPKMPLFYSAIDQVDISVEDLVTNVSPRIVRGTTSGHVYGPGQGSFLNIELISEKRASYWCQSVAELKKDFPSNVVISSIMCGYSKEDWTQLAHMAVESGADALELNLSCPHGMGERGMGLACGQDPVLVRNICRWVRAASSIPFFAKLTPNVTNIVDIAKAAYEGGADGVTATNTVSGMMGLKADGSPWPGVGAGKRTTYGGVSGNAIRPISLRAVSAIARALPGFPILATGGIDSAETGLQFLHAGASVLQVCSAVQNQDFTLIEDYCVGLKTLLYLKSLDMKDWDGQSPPTERHQKGKPIPRLEELVGQSLPSFGPYLQKRTEAIARYKKQLKDGGGVDVTEANVTEMNTPKKTVPAVKDVIARALHHIGAYNELNNMEQVQALIDEEMCINCGKCYMTCNDSGYQAITFDPETHLPFVTDSCTGCTLCLSVCPIIDCIKMINRTTPYQPKRGVPLKPIC
;
A
#
# COMPACT_ATOMS: atom_id res chain seq x y z
N MET A 1 25.52 -6.87 26.73
CA MET A 1 25.46 -7.02 28.18
C MET A 1 26.65 -6.26 28.74
N PHE A 2 26.40 -5.16 29.43
CA PHE A 2 27.44 -4.43 30.14
C PHE A 2 27.63 -5.06 31.51
N GLY A 3 28.72 -5.77 31.68
CA GLY A 3 29.14 -6.20 33.00
C GLY A 3 29.87 -5.06 33.68
N ALA A 4 29.18 -4.30 34.51
CA ALA A 4 29.83 -3.33 35.41
C ALA A 4 30.32 -4.07 36.65
N ALA A 5 31.61 -4.01 36.92
CA ALA A 5 32.18 -4.41 38.22
C ALA A 5 32.28 -3.18 39.11
N GLU A 6 31.63 -3.24 40.27
CA GLU A 6 31.76 -2.19 41.29
C GLU A 6 33.14 -2.30 41.96
N THR A 7 33.85 -1.19 42.05
CA THR A 7 35.07 -1.06 42.85
C THR A 7 34.73 -0.50 44.21
N GLU A 8 35.52 -0.79 45.23
CA GLU A 8 35.37 -0.33 46.63
C GLU A 8 35.26 1.20 46.80
N LYS A 9 35.34 1.99 45.72
CA LYS A 9 35.17 3.44 45.72
C LYS A 9 33.93 3.93 44.99
N GLY A 10 32.95 3.04 44.70
CA GLY A 10 31.68 3.44 44.10
C GLY A 10 31.78 3.93 42.64
N GLY A 11 32.86 3.69 41.95
CA GLY A 11 33.02 3.97 40.52
C GLY A 11 32.63 2.78 39.65
N VAL A 12 31.87 3.01 38.62
CA VAL A 12 31.57 1.99 37.60
C VAL A 12 32.80 1.84 36.71
N MET A 13 33.45 0.67 36.74
CA MET A 13 34.48 0.34 35.75
C MET A 13 33.82 -0.26 34.48
N LEU A 14 34.12 0.33 33.35
CA LEU A 14 33.80 -0.22 32.07
C LEU A 14 34.52 -1.57 31.89
N SER A 15 33.87 -2.52 31.24
CA SER A 15 34.46 -3.82 30.92
C SER A 15 35.76 -3.62 30.12
N LYS A 16 36.67 -4.58 30.23
CA LYS A 16 37.95 -4.54 29.48
C LYS A 16 37.78 -4.57 27.95
N GLU A 17 36.62 -4.98 27.47
CA GLU A 17 36.24 -4.84 26.08
C GLU A 17 35.50 -3.53 25.93
N LEU A 18 36.17 -2.53 25.44
CA LEU A 18 35.53 -1.27 25.06
C LEU A 18 34.56 -1.54 23.90
N PRO A 19 33.31 -1.09 24.01
CA PRO A 19 32.40 -1.13 22.87
C PRO A 19 33.01 -0.30 21.74
N ASP A 20 32.95 -0.80 20.53
CA ASP A 20 33.37 -0.02 19.37
C ASP A 20 32.49 1.23 19.19
N ILE A 21 33.00 2.19 18.44
CA ILE A 21 32.27 3.45 18.18
C ILE A 21 30.92 3.18 17.51
N GLU A 22 30.82 2.16 16.66
CA GLU A 22 29.57 1.80 15.98
C GLU A 22 28.54 1.30 16.99
N SER A 23 28.92 0.50 17.95
CA SER A 23 28.05 0.07 19.05
C SER A 23 27.60 1.26 19.91
N ILE A 24 28.49 2.21 20.17
CA ILE A 24 28.15 3.46 20.87
C ILE A 24 27.19 4.31 20.03
N LEU A 25 27.40 4.42 18.72
CA LEU A 25 26.54 5.16 17.79
C LEU A 25 25.17 4.51 17.64
N THR A 26 25.08 3.16 17.71
CA THR A 26 23.78 2.47 17.69
C THR A 26 22.95 2.73 18.95
N LEU A 27 23.59 3.08 20.07
CA LEU A 27 22.92 3.52 21.29
C LEU A 27 22.40 4.97 21.18
N ASN A 28 22.87 5.72 20.20
CA ASN A 28 22.42 7.09 19.97
C ASN A 28 21.16 7.09 19.08
N PRO A 29 19.99 7.46 19.60
CA PRO A 29 18.74 7.36 18.87
C PRO A 29 18.68 8.15 17.55
N ARG A 30 19.52 9.17 17.40
CA ARG A 30 19.54 9.98 16.16
C ARG A 30 20.21 9.29 14.97
N VAL A 31 20.98 8.23 15.18
CA VAL A 31 21.75 7.56 14.12
C VAL A 31 20.93 6.51 13.38
N LYS A 32 19.87 6.05 13.97
CA LYS A 32 18.93 5.15 13.29
C LYS A 32 18.07 5.95 12.29
N THR A 33 18.64 6.33 11.18
CA THR A 33 18.06 7.29 10.25
C THR A 33 16.92 6.75 9.41
N HIS A 34 16.71 5.43 9.33
CA HIS A 34 15.92 4.88 8.24
C HIS A 34 14.74 4.03 8.69
N ALA A 35 14.91 3.29 9.76
CA ALA A 35 13.91 2.37 10.23
C ALA A 35 12.99 3.00 11.26
N GLN A 36 13.40 4.10 11.86
CA GLN A 36 12.62 4.72 12.91
C GLN A 36 11.61 5.66 12.35
N ILE A 37 10.50 5.13 12.24
CA ILE A 37 9.39 5.88 11.79
C ILE A 37 8.68 6.52 12.94
N MET A 38 8.60 5.83 14.03
CA MET A 38 7.98 6.35 15.25
C MET A 38 8.64 5.72 16.45
N SER A 39 9.05 6.54 17.42
CA SER A 39 9.35 6.02 18.73
C SER A 39 8.09 5.41 19.28
N THR A 40 8.10 4.12 19.50
CA THR A 40 7.04 3.46 20.23
C THR A 40 7.18 3.78 21.72
N ALA A 41 6.06 3.99 22.39
CA ALA A 41 6.07 4.23 23.82
C ALA A 41 6.79 3.09 24.57
N TYR A 42 7.58 3.44 25.59
CA TYR A 42 8.37 2.48 26.38
C TYR A 42 7.52 1.42 27.07
N LYS A 43 6.28 1.76 27.42
CA LYS A 43 5.35 0.85 28.09
C LYS A 43 4.32 0.32 27.12
N LYS A 44 4.01 -0.97 27.25
CA LYS A 44 3.00 -1.64 26.41
C LYS A 44 1.66 -0.91 26.38
N MET A 45 1.23 -0.33 27.51
CA MET A 45 -0.02 0.44 27.63
C MET A 45 0.04 1.83 26.98
N GLU A 46 1.24 2.35 26.72
CA GLU A 46 1.46 3.64 26.07
C GLU A 46 1.69 3.48 24.55
N LYS A 47 1.80 2.23 24.06
CA LYS A 47 1.94 1.95 22.64
C LYS A 47 0.62 2.17 21.93
N GLN A 48 0.47 3.34 21.35
CA GLN A 48 -0.74 3.75 20.64
C GLN A 48 -0.60 3.48 19.13
N HIS A 49 -0.14 2.27 18.79
CA HIS A 49 0.10 1.88 17.40
C HIS A 49 -1.19 1.77 16.56
N TRP A 50 -2.34 1.72 17.18
CA TRP A 50 -3.63 1.90 16.52
C TRP A 50 -3.90 3.37 16.14
N LYS A 51 -3.23 4.34 16.75
CA LYS A 51 -3.33 5.74 16.35
C LYS A 51 -2.53 5.96 15.08
N ARG A 52 -3.21 6.13 13.99
CA ARG A 52 -2.59 6.31 12.68
C ARG A 52 -1.83 7.64 12.54
N ASN A 53 -2.19 8.64 13.32
CA ASN A 53 -1.54 9.94 13.39
C ASN A 53 -1.55 10.49 14.82
N PRO A 54 -0.67 10.00 15.73
CA PRO A 54 -0.75 10.35 17.14
C PRO A 54 -0.44 11.82 17.46
N ASP A 55 0.37 12.50 16.68
CA ASP A 55 0.96 13.80 17.03
C ASP A 55 0.35 15.00 16.28
N ARG A 56 -0.98 15.04 16.17
CA ARG A 56 -1.67 16.16 15.50
C ARG A 56 -2.13 17.30 16.41
N SER A 57 -1.84 17.26 17.67
CA SER A 57 -2.15 18.36 18.58
C SER A 57 -0.98 19.33 18.67
N CYS A 58 -1.02 20.43 17.95
CA CYS A 58 -0.22 21.58 18.27
C CYS A 58 -1.10 22.60 18.98
N ASP A 59 -0.56 23.36 19.95
CA ASP A 59 -1.33 24.35 20.71
C ASP A 59 -1.86 25.49 19.84
N SER A 60 -1.26 25.72 18.67
CA SER A 60 -1.68 26.69 17.67
C SER A 60 -2.67 26.12 16.64
N CYS A 61 -2.97 24.81 16.67
CA CYS A 61 -3.91 24.22 15.73
C CYS A 61 -5.34 24.68 16.04
N VAL A 62 -6.04 25.19 15.04
CA VAL A 62 -7.47 25.47 15.16
C VAL A 62 -8.17 24.17 15.54
N LYS A 63 -8.89 24.16 16.66
CA LYS A 63 -9.67 23.01 17.08
C LYS A 63 -10.62 22.61 15.97
N LEU A 64 -10.67 21.31 15.66
CA LEU A 64 -11.68 20.78 14.76
C LEU A 64 -13.07 21.17 15.30
N GLU A 65 -13.97 21.62 14.42
CA GLU A 65 -15.33 22.02 14.80
C GLU A 65 -16.20 20.81 15.19
N ASN A 66 -15.65 19.58 15.19
CA ASN A 66 -16.33 18.32 15.45
C ASN A 66 -17.68 18.22 14.73
N ASN A 67 -17.69 18.61 13.46
CA ASN A 67 -18.81 18.45 12.55
C ASN A 67 -18.61 17.22 11.64
N PHE A 68 -19.59 16.90 10.82
CA PHE A 68 -19.51 15.76 9.90
C PHE A 68 -18.60 15.98 8.69
N ASP A 69 -18.10 17.19 8.46
CA ASP A 69 -17.16 17.52 7.39
C ASP A 69 -15.70 17.39 7.83
N ASP A 70 -15.46 17.28 9.13
CA ASP A 70 -14.14 17.12 9.71
C ASP A 70 -13.70 15.64 9.63
N ILE A 71 -13.52 15.15 8.42
CA ILE A 71 -13.01 13.80 8.17
C ILE A 71 -11.53 13.78 8.56
N LYS A 72 -11.20 13.02 9.59
CA LYS A 72 -9.81 12.80 9.97
C LYS A 72 -9.13 11.99 8.86
N HIS A 73 -8.12 12.60 8.25
CA HIS A 73 -7.32 11.89 7.25
C HIS A 73 -6.40 10.88 7.95
N THR A 74 -6.65 9.61 7.73
CA THR A 74 -5.94 8.51 8.40
C THR A 74 -4.91 7.82 7.51
N THR A 75 -4.91 8.11 6.22
CA THR A 75 -3.97 7.53 5.25
C THR A 75 -2.54 7.94 5.55
N LEU A 76 -1.62 6.99 5.42
CA LEU A 76 -0.19 7.26 5.46
C LEU A 76 0.23 8.10 4.23
N SER A 77 1.19 8.99 4.42
CA SER A 77 1.90 9.56 3.27
C SER A 77 2.73 8.49 2.57
N GLU A 78 3.04 8.66 1.30
CA GLU A 78 3.89 7.72 0.55
C GLU A 78 5.19 7.41 1.30
N ARG A 79 5.88 8.45 1.79
CA ARG A 79 7.09 8.26 2.60
C ARG A 79 6.84 7.47 3.88
N GLY A 80 5.73 7.74 4.56
CA GLY A 80 5.31 6.98 5.75
C GLY A 80 5.03 5.52 5.44
N ALA A 81 4.31 5.27 4.35
CA ALA A 81 3.97 3.92 3.91
C ALA A 81 5.21 3.11 3.52
N LEU A 82 6.13 3.69 2.75
CA LEU A 82 7.40 3.05 2.39
C LEU A 82 8.23 2.69 3.62
N ARG A 83 8.35 3.60 4.57
CA ARG A 83 9.09 3.36 5.81
C ARG A 83 8.46 2.26 6.65
N GLU A 84 7.14 2.30 6.80
CA GLU A 84 6.40 1.29 7.57
C GLU A 84 6.49 -0.08 6.90
N ALA A 85 6.37 -0.14 5.57
CA ALA A 85 6.51 -1.37 4.80
C ALA A 85 7.92 -2.00 4.93
N LEU A 86 8.96 -1.17 4.99
CA LEU A 86 10.35 -1.63 5.16
C LEU A 86 10.63 -2.23 6.54
N ARG A 87 9.83 -1.91 7.56
CA ARG A 87 9.95 -2.53 8.89
C ARG A 87 9.48 -3.99 8.92
N CYS A 88 8.67 -4.40 7.96
CA CYS A 88 8.10 -5.74 7.94
C CYS A 88 9.20 -6.81 7.84
N LEU A 89 9.15 -7.79 8.75
CA LEU A 89 10.10 -8.90 8.81
C LEU A 89 9.92 -9.93 7.69
N LYS A 90 8.83 -9.84 6.92
CA LYS A 90 8.48 -10.79 5.84
C LYS A 90 8.50 -12.25 6.32
N CYS A 91 7.86 -12.52 7.46
CA CYS A 91 7.84 -13.83 8.12
C CYS A 91 7.40 -14.94 7.15
N VAL A 92 8.06 -16.09 7.20
CA VAL A 92 7.71 -17.25 6.35
C VAL A 92 6.28 -17.73 6.66
N ASP A 93 5.97 -17.88 7.94
CA ASP A 93 4.64 -18.25 8.44
C ASP A 93 4.04 -17.04 9.18
N ALA A 94 3.53 -16.08 8.40
CA ALA A 94 3.08 -14.79 8.90
C ALA A 94 1.84 -14.89 9.81
N PRO A 95 1.97 -14.72 11.14
CA PRO A 95 0.81 -14.84 12.04
C PRO A 95 -0.24 -13.77 11.78
N CYS A 96 0.17 -12.59 11.31
CA CYS A 96 -0.75 -11.51 10.92
C CYS A 96 -1.71 -11.93 9.80
N GLN A 97 -1.23 -12.72 8.84
CA GLN A 97 -2.05 -13.27 7.76
C GLN A 97 -3.08 -14.28 8.29
N LYS A 98 -2.65 -15.18 9.18
CA LYS A 98 -3.54 -16.17 9.80
C LYS A 98 -4.60 -15.53 10.71
N SER A 99 -4.29 -14.38 11.29
CA SER A 99 -5.22 -13.61 12.12
C SER A 99 -6.25 -12.80 11.31
N CYS A 100 -6.08 -12.71 9.99
CA CYS A 100 -7.03 -12.03 9.11
C CYS A 100 -8.14 -13.01 8.70
N PRO A 101 -9.43 -12.70 8.92
CA PRO A 101 -10.53 -13.57 8.54
C PRO A 101 -10.56 -13.95 7.06
N THR A 102 -10.19 -13.02 6.16
CA THR A 102 -10.12 -13.27 4.71
C THR A 102 -8.82 -13.95 4.28
N ASN A 103 -7.92 -14.24 5.23
CA ASN A 103 -6.57 -14.79 4.97
C ASN A 103 -5.78 -13.96 3.94
N LEU A 104 -5.88 -12.63 4.08
CA LEU A 104 -5.23 -11.66 3.20
C LEU A 104 -3.71 -11.88 3.14
N ASP A 105 -3.14 -11.94 1.95
CA ASP A 105 -1.68 -12.04 1.78
C ASP A 105 -0.96 -10.74 2.15
N ILE A 106 -0.82 -10.54 3.48
CA ILE A 106 -0.27 -9.33 4.09
C ILE A 106 1.21 -9.17 3.71
N LYS A 107 1.95 -10.25 3.68
CA LYS A 107 3.37 -10.22 3.33
C LYS A 107 3.57 -9.69 1.90
N SER A 108 2.79 -10.20 0.95
CA SER A 108 2.92 -9.81 -0.45
C SER A 108 2.55 -8.33 -0.67
N PHE A 109 1.41 -7.87 -0.13
CA PHE A 109 1.04 -6.48 -0.38
C PHE A 109 1.99 -5.47 0.30
N ILE A 110 2.51 -5.78 1.50
CA ILE A 110 3.52 -4.93 2.15
C ILE A 110 4.83 -4.94 1.36
N THR A 111 5.20 -6.09 0.80
CA THR A 111 6.38 -6.19 -0.08
C THR A 111 6.21 -5.33 -1.33
N SER A 112 5.05 -5.40 -1.98
CA SER A 112 4.73 -4.56 -3.14
C SER A 112 4.79 -3.06 -2.81
N ILE A 113 4.29 -2.63 -1.63
CA ILE A 113 4.44 -1.24 -1.18
C ILE A 113 5.93 -0.89 -1.05
N SER A 114 6.75 -1.75 -0.41
CA SER A 114 8.18 -1.49 -0.25
C SER A 114 8.93 -1.39 -1.58
N ASN A 115 8.41 -2.03 -2.62
CA ASN A 115 8.93 -1.99 -4.00
C ASN A 115 8.30 -0.87 -4.84
N LYS A 116 7.47 0.00 -4.25
CA LYS A 116 6.68 1.04 -4.92
C LYS A 116 5.70 0.52 -5.99
N ASN A 117 5.34 -0.74 -5.94
CA ASN A 117 4.29 -1.31 -6.77
C ASN A 117 2.94 -1.21 -6.04
N TYR A 118 2.34 -0.03 -6.04
CA TYR A 118 1.09 0.22 -5.31
C TYR A 118 -0.12 -0.45 -5.94
N TYR A 119 -0.10 -0.62 -7.26
CA TYR A 119 -1.11 -1.44 -7.94
C TYR A 119 -1.01 -2.92 -7.52
N GLY A 120 0.19 -3.50 -7.54
CA GLY A 120 0.40 -4.88 -7.09
C GLY A 120 -0.04 -5.09 -5.63
N ALA A 121 0.22 -4.10 -4.76
CA ALA A 121 -0.28 -4.12 -3.39
C ALA A 121 -1.81 -4.12 -3.32
N ALA A 122 -2.47 -3.23 -4.05
CA ALA A 122 -3.93 -3.18 -4.12
C ALA A 122 -4.53 -4.45 -4.75
N ARG A 123 -3.90 -4.98 -5.81
CA ARG A 123 -4.30 -6.24 -6.46
C ARG A 123 -4.27 -7.40 -5.47
N ALA A 124 -3.20 -7.55 -4.69
CA ALA A 124 -3.11 -8.58 -3.66
C ALA A 124 -4.22 -8.42 -2.61
N ILE A 125 -4.46 -7.20 -2.13
CA ILE A 125 -5.52 -6.90 -1.18
C ILE A 125 -6.89 -7.24 -1.76
N LEU A 126 -7.23 -6.70 -2.93
CA LEU A 126 -8.54 -6.86 -3.55
C LEU A 126 -8.80 -8.29 -4.03
N SER A 127 -7.75 -9.08 -4.31
CA SER A 127 -7.88 -10.50 -4.63
C SER A 127 -8.46 -11.31 -3.46
N ASP A 128 -8.04 -11.01 -2.23
CA ASP A 128 -8.52 -11.71 -1.04
C ASP A 128 -9.70 -11.03 -0.35
N ASN A 129 -9.80 -9.71 -0.50
CA ASN A 129 -10.81 -8.88 0.16
C ASN A 129 -11.32 -7.79 -0.79
N PRO A 130 -12.48 -7.99 -1.46
CA PRO A 130 -13.08 -6.98 -2.35
C PRO A 130 -13.42 -5.65 -1.67
N LEU A 131 -13.54 -5.63 -0.33
CA LEU A 131 -13.76 -4.42 0.47
C LEU A 131 -12.46 -4.00 1.19
N GLY A 132 -11.35 -4.04 0.46
CA GLY A 132 -10.02 -3.79 1.01
C GLY A 132 -9.83 -2.38 1.56
N LEU A 133 -10.43 -1.36 0.95
CA LEU A 133 -10.35 0.03 1.41
C LEU A 133 -11.21 0.25 2.65
N THR A 134 -12.47 -0.21 2.64
CA THR A 134 -13.34 -0.19 3.82
C THR A 134 -12.67 -0.89 5.00
N CYS A 135 -12.14 -2.10 4.79
CA CYS A 135 -11.46 -2.86 5.85
C CYS A 135 -10.17 -2.15 6.33
N GLY A 136 -9.41 -1.52 5.46
CA GLY A 136 -8.25 -0.71 5.84
C GLY A 136 -8.59 0.46 6.76
N MET A 137 -9.83 0.96 6.70
CA MET A 137 -10.31 2.09 7.52
C MET A 137 -10.96 1.66 8.83
N VAL A 138 -11.73 0.56 8.84
CA VAL A 138 -12.62 0.25 9.97
C VAL A 138 -12.40 -1.11 10.65
N CYS A 139 -11.51 -1.97 10.15
CA CYS A 139 -11.19 -3.23 10.81
C CYS A 139 -10.61 -3.02 12.21
N PRO A 140 -10.93 -3.88 13.18
CA PRO A 140 -10.29 -3.92 14.48
C PRO A 140 -8.88 -4.53 14.37
N THR A 141 -7.98 -3.79 13.74
CA THR A 141 -6.65 -4.32 13.37
C THR A 141 -5.80 -4.71 14.57
N SER A 142 -5.99 -4.03 15.73
CA SER A 142 -5.32 -4.35 16.99
C SER A 142 -5.68 -5.74 17.53
N GLU A 143 -6.88 -6.24 17.22
CA GLU A 143 -7.35 -7.58 17.62
C GLU A 143 -7.09 -8.64 16.54
N LEU A 144 -6.88 -8.21 15.29
CA LEU A 144 -6.66 -9.08 14.13
C LEU A 144 -5.18 -9.06 13.68
N CYS A 145 -4.93 -8.55 12.48
CA CYS A 145 -3.63 -8.63 11.82
C CYS A 145 -2.50 -7.92 12.58
N VAL A 146 -2.75 -6.72 13.12
CA VAL A 146 -1.75 -5.97 13.91
C VAL A 146 -1.46 -6.68 15.22
N GLY A 147 -2.50 -7.20 15.90
CA GLY A 147 -2.34 -8.00 17.12
C GLY A 147 -1.57 -9.30 16.90
N GLY A 148 -1.68 -9.89 15.71
CA GLY A 148 -0.93 -11.09 15.29
C GLY A 148 0.50 -10.82 14.82
N CYS A 149 0.94 -9.56 14.69
CA CYS A 149 2.26 -9.23 14.17
C CYS A 149 3.37 -9.61 15.18
N ASN A 150 4.40 -10.34 14.72
CA ASN A 150 5.53 -10.73 15.57
C ASN A 150 6.27 -9.53 16.18
N LEU A 151 6.31 -8.39 15.49
CA LEU A 151 6.89 -7.15 16.02
C LEU A 151 6.10 -6.55 17.20
N TYR A 152 4.92 -7.09 17.52
CA TYR A 152 4.19 -6.69 18.71
C TYR A 152 5.00 -6.91 20.01
N ALA A 153 5.86 -7.90 20.00
CA ALA A 153 6.77 -8.20 21.12
C ALA A 153 8.02 -7.29 21.18
N SER A 154 8.26 -6.48 20.15
CA SER A 154 9.42 -5.58 20.07
C SER A 154 9.12 -4.20 20.66
N GLU A 155 10.18 -3.46 21.00
CA GLU A 155 10.05 -2.07 21.46
C GLU A 155 9.51 -1.13 20.39
N GLU A 156 9.73 -1.45 19.11
CA GLU A 156 9.26 -0.66 17.97
C GLU A 156 7.76 -0.86 17.67
N GLY A 157 7.16 -1.88 18.25
CA GLY A 157 5.75 -2.24 18.06
C GLY A 157 5.44 -2.87 16.71
N PRO A 158 4.19 -3.36 16.55
CA PRO A 158 3.75 -4.04 15.33
C PRO A 158 3.70 -3.10 14.12
N ILE A 159 3.64 -3.70 12.93
CA ILE A 159 3.43 -2.97 11.69
C ILE A 159 2.01 -2.39 11.66
N ASN A 160 1.89 -1.16 11.18
CA ASN A 160 0.59 -0.52 10.93
C ASN A 160 -0.06 -1.09 9.65
N ILE A 161 -0.48 -2.35 9.72
CA ILE A 161 -0.99 -3.11 8.56
C ILE A 161 -2.25 -2.45 7.98
N GLY A 162 -3.18 -2.02 8.83
CA GLY A 162 -4.39 -1.33 8.38
C GLY A 162 -4.10 -0.02 7.65
N GLY A 163 -3.12 0.77 8.14
CA GLY A 163 -2.70 2.00 7.47
C GLY A 163 -2.04 1.75 6.12
N LEU A 164 -1.25 0.67 5.98
CA LEU A 164 -0.65 0.26 4.71
C LEU A 164 -1.71 -0.25 3.73
N GLN A 165 -2.67 -1.04 4.22
CA GLN A 165 -3.80 -1.51 3.41
C GLN A 165 -4.62 -0.34 2.88
N GLN A 166 -4.99 0.61 3.75
CA GLN A 166 -5.71 1.82 3.35
C GLN A 166 -4.91 2.63 2.32
N PHE A 167 -3.61 2.83 2.54
CA PHE A 167 -2.76 3.55 1.60
C PHE A 167 -2.79 2.93 0.20
N ALA A 168 -2.53 1.63 0.07
CA ALA A 168 -2.47 0.96 -1.23
C ALA A 168 -3.82 1.02 -1.98
N THR A 169 -4.92 0.73 -1.27
CA THR A 169 -6.25 0.72 -1.89
C THR A 169 -6.78 2.12 -2.17
N GLU A 170 -6.42 3.12 -1.38
CA GLU A 170 -6.76 4.52 -1.65
C GLU A 170 -5.99 5.06 -2.88
N VAL A 171 -4.70 4.73 -3.01
CA VAL A 171 -3.93 5.06 -4.21
C VAL A 171 -4.56 4.42 -5.44
N PHE A 172 -4.93 3.14 -5.37
CA PHE A 172 -5.61 2.45 -6.47
C PHE A 172 -6.96 3.07 -6.82
N SER A 173 -7.77 3.43 -5.82
CA SER A 173 -9.05 4.13 -6.05
C SER A 173 -8.85 5.42 -6.86
N LYS A 174 -7.78 6.17 -6.57
CA LYS A 174 -7.44 7.40 -7.29
C LYS A 174 -6.91 7.17 -8.71
N MET A 175 -6.45 5.96 -9.02
CA MET A 175 -6.06 5.60 -10.38
C MET A 175 -7.28 5.51 -11.32
N GLY A 176 -8.49 5.32 -10.80
CA GLY A 176 -9.72 5.24 -11.59
C GLY A 176 -9.75 4.07 -12.57
N ILE A 177 -9.14 2.94 -12.21
CA ILE A 177 -8.99 1.77 -13.09
C ILE A 177 -10.11 0.78 -12.79
N PRO A 178 -10.93 0.41 -13.78
CA PRO A 178 -12.01 -0.54 -13.57
C PRO A 178 -11.50 -1.96 -13.36
N GLN A 179 -12.27 -2.76 -12.60
CA GLN A 179 -12.09 -4.19 -12.56
C GLN A 179 -12.54 -4.82 -13.88
N ILE A 180 -11.87 -5.86 -14.32
CA ILE A 180 -12.29 -6.63 -15.50
C ILE A 180 -12.51 -8.09 -15.14
N ARG A 181 -13.25 -8.76 -15.98
CA ARG A 181 -13.37 -10.22 -15.96
C ARG A 181 -12.00 -10.85 -16.16
N ASN A 182 -11.75 -11.99 -15.52
CA ASN A 182 -10.49 -12.72 -15.68
C ASN A 182 -10.20 -12.96 -17.17
N PRO A 183 -9.10 -12.41 -17.71
CA PRO A 183 -8.75 -12.53 -19.12
C PRO A 183 -8.40 -13.97 -19.56
N GLU A 184 -8.10 -14.86 -18.62
CA GLU A 184 -7.82 -16.28 -18.90
C GLU A 184 -9.09 -17.12 -19.13
N LEU A 185 -10.25 -16.60 -18.76
CA LEU A 185 -11.52 -17.27 -19.00
C LEU A 185 -11.91 -17.15 -20.47
N PRO A 186 -12.56 -18.19 -21.06
CA PRO A 186 -13.16 -18.09 -22.39
C PRO A 186 -14.09 -16.87 -22.52
N PRO A 187 -14.33 -16.34 -23.72
CA PRO A 187 -15.33 -15.29 -23.91
C PRO A 187 -16.68 -15.68 -23.30
N PRO A 188 -17.51 -14.70 -22.87
CA PRO A 188 -18.77 -15.00 -22.20
C PRO A 188 -19.70 -15.94 -22.99
N ASP A 189 -19.74 -15.82 -24.32
CA ASP A 189 -20.54 -16.62 -25.24
C ASP A 189 -20.00 -18.05 -25.43
N GLU A 190 -18.74 -18.30 -25.11
CA GLU A 190 -18.10 -19.61 -25.13
C GLU A 190 -18.09 -20.32 -23.77
N MET A 191 -18.56 -19.64 -22.71
CA MET A 191 -18.63 -20.23 -21.38
C MET A 191 -19.64 -21.38 -21.31
N PRO A 192 -19.38 -22.44 -20.52
CA PRO A 192 -20.35 -23.48 -20.25
C PRO A 192 -21.68 -22.92 -19.71
N GLN A 193 -22.80 -23.54 -20.06
CA GLN A 193 -24.16 -23.13 -19.67
C GLN A 193 -24.32 -22.97 -18.13
N SER A 194 -23.53 -23.68 -17.33
CA SER A 194 -23.54 -23.58 -15.88
C SER A 194 -23.15 -22.18 -15.36
N TYR A 195 -22.33 -21.42 -16.09
CA TYR A 195 -21.89 -20.09 -15.70
C TYR A 195 -22.90 -18.97 -16.03
N HIS A 196 -23.93 -19.29 -16.84
CA HIS A 196 -25.06 -18.39 -17.11
C HIS A 196 -26.23 -18.60 -16.13
N ALA A 197 -26.05 -19.46 -15.13
CA ALA A 197 -27.09 -19.77 -14.16
C ALA A 197 -27.46 -18.49 -13.37
N PRO A 198 -28.77 -18.14 -13.29
CA PRO A 198 -29.18 -16.97 -12.51
C PRO A 198 -28.94 -17.17 -11.03
N ILE A 199 -28.27 -16.20 -10.40
CA ILE A 199 -27.93 -16.17 -8.97
C ILE A 199 -28.53 -14.90 -8.35
N ALA A 200 -29.30 -15.07 -7.28
CA ALA A 200 -29.86 -13.95 -6.53
C ALA A 200 -29.12 -13.76 -5.21
N LEU A 201 -28.74 -12.52 -4.91
CA LEU A 201 -28.25 -12.14 -3.57
C LEU A 201 -29.23 -11.14 -2.95
N ILE A 202 -29.53 -11.29 -1.69
CA ILE A 202 -30.54 -10.46 -1.00
C ILE A 202 -29.85 -9.62 0.05
N GLY A 203 -29.96 -8.28 -0.09
CA GLY A 203 -29.18 -7.28 0.65
C GLY A 203 -27.86 -6.94 -0.03
N CYS A 204 -27.51 -5.66 -0.14
CA CYS A 204 -26.28 -5.16 -0.73
C CYS A 204 -25.30 -4.70 0.35
N GLY A 205 -25.05 -5.55 1.35
CA GLY A 205 -24.05 -5.35 2.41
C GLY A 205 -22.72 -6.05 2.12
N PRO A 206 -21.74 -5.95 3.02
CA PRO A 206 -20.38 -6.48 2.83
C PRO A 206 -20.33 -7.96 2.41
N ALA A 207 -21.15 -8.82 3.01
CA ALA A 207 -21.20 -10.25 2.67
C ALA A 207 -21.65 -10.49 1.22
N SER A 208 -22.71 -9.81 0.79
CA SER A 208 -23.23 -9.94 -0.59
C SER A 208 -22.32 -9.32 -1.62
N ILE A 209 -21.71 -8.16 -1.33
CA ILE A 209 -20.73 -7.52 -2.23
C ILE A 209 -19.53 -8.45 -2.45
N SER A 210 -19.04 -9.07 -1.37
CA SER A 210 -17.96 -10.06 -1.46
C SER A 210 -18.38 -11.28 -2.27
N CYS A 211 -19.52 -11.88 -1.96
CA CYS A 211 -20.05 -13.05 -2.65
C CYS A 211 -20.23 -12.79 -4.16
N ALA A 212 -20.84 -11.65 -4.53
CA ALA A 212 -21.05 -11.27 -5.92
C ALA A 212 -19.73 -11.04 -6.67
N SER A 213 -18.76 -10.35 -6.02
CA SER A 213 -17.45 -10.09 -6.60
C SER A 213 -16.70 -11.40 -6.92
N PHE A 214 -16.69 -12.35 -6.00
CA PHE A 214 -16.02 -13.63 -6.24
C PHE A 214 -16.76 -14.49 -7.28
N LEU A 215 -18.09 -14.51 -7.29
CA LEU A 215 -18.86 -15.20 -8.32
C LEU A 215 -18.60 -14.59 -9.73
N GLY A 216 -18.59 -13.26 -9.84
CA GLY A 216 -18.28 -12.58 -11.09
C GLY A 216 -16.86 -12.90 -11.59
N ARG A 217 -15.87 -12.95 -10.67
CA ARG A 217 -14.49 -13.35 -10.98
C ARG A 217 -14.38 -14.82 -11.42
N LEU A 218 -15.23 -15.69 -10.89
CA LEU A 218 -15.32 -17.09 -11.33
C LEU A 218 -15.90 -17.23 -12.75
N GLY A 219 -16.52 -16.18 -13.29
CA GLY A 219 -17.05 -16.14 -14.65
C GLY A 219 -18.58 -16.16 -14.75
N TYR A 220 -19.31 -16.09 -13.64
CA TYR A 220 -20.76 -15.97 -13.66
C TYR A 220 -21.18 -14.57 -14.15
N ASP A 221 -22.10 -14.52 -15.10
CA ASP A 221 -22.56 -13.28 -15.75
C ASP A 221 -24.01 -12.88 -15.41
N ASN A 222 -24.74 -13.74 -14.71
CA ASN A 222 -26.14 -13.51 -14.38
C ASN A 222 -26.36 -13.42 -12.85
N ILE A 223 -25.74 -12.42 -12.25
CA ILE A 223 -25.80 -12.15 -10.81
C ILE A 223 -26.66 -10.93 -10.57
N THR A 224 -27.69 -11.05 -9.71
CA THR A 224 -28.54 -9.93 -9.33
C THR A 224 -28.60 -9.79 -7.82
N ILE A 225 -28.29 -8.59 -7.31
CA ILE A 225 -28.45 -8.21 -5.92
C ILE A 225 -29.77 -7.43 -5.77
N PHE A 226 -30.62 -7.86 -4.85
CA PHE A 226 -31.84 -7.14 -4.46
C PHE A 226 -31.59 -6.40 -3.15
N GLU A 227 -31.75 -5.08 -3.15
CA GLU A 227 -31.53 -4.24 -1.96
C GLU A 227 -32.83 -3.54 -1.56
N LYS A 228 -33.19 -3.66 -0.26
CA LYS A 228 -34.40 -3.05 0.31
C LYS A 228 -34.37 -1.52 0.29
N GLN A 229 -33.19 -0.95 0.44
CA GLN A 229 -32.97 0.49 0.54
C GLN A 229 -32.78 1.14 -0.85
N LYS A 230 -32.84 2.48 -0.90
CA LYS A 230 -32.49 3.27 -2.08
C LYS A 230 -30.98 3.40 -2.30
N TYR A 231 -30.17 2.97 -1.34
CA TYR A 231 -28.72 3.02 -1.34
C TYR A 231 -28.13 1.65 -1.06
N THR A 232 -26.89 1.46 -1.45
CA THR A 232 -26.14 0.21 -1.34
C THR A 232 -25.07 0.31 -0.25
N GLY A 233 -24.44 -0.82 0.12
CA GLY A 233 -23.34 -0.89 1.09
C GLY A 233 -23.73 -1.33 2.49
N GLY A 234 -25.04 -1.57 2.76
CA GLY A 234 -25.53 -2.05 4.05
C GLY A 234 -25.13 -1.15 5.23
N LEU A 235 -24.62 -1.74 6.34
CA LEU A 235 -24.21 -1.00 7.52
C LEU A 235 -23.03 -0.06 7.27
N SER A 236 -22.11 -0.41 6.36
CA SER A 236 -20.96 0.44 5.98
C SER A 236 -21.41 1.80 5.46
N THR A 237 -22.52 1.84 4.73
CA THR A 237 -23.13 3.09 4.28
C THR A 237 -24.07 3.71 5.30
N ALA A 238 -24.93 2.89 5.93
CA ALA A 238 -26.05 3.39 6.71
C ALA A 238 -25.71 3.71 8.17
N GLU A 239 -24.74 3.07 8.77
CA GLU A 239 -24.52 3.17 10.23
C GLU A 239 -23.12 3.65 10.61
N ILE A 240 -22.08 3.28 9.87
CA ILE A 240 -20.72 3.80 10.16
C ILE A 240 -20.70 5.29 9.78
N PRO A 241 -20.33 6.20 10.70
CA PRO A 241 -20.37 7.63 10.44
C PRO A 241 -19.43 8.08 9.30
N GLN A 242 -19.80 9.18 8.60
CA GLN A 242 -19.03 9.75 7.49
C GLN A 242 -17.57 10.05 7.88
N PHE A 243 -17.32 10.51 9.09
CA PHE A 243 -15.98 10.86 9.56
C PHE A 243 -15.07 9.64 9.81
N ARG A 244 -15.65 8.41 9.85
CA ARG A 244 -14.91 7.14 9.95
C ARG A 244 -14.82 6.42 8.61
N LEU A 245 -15.93 6.34 7.90
CA LEU A 245 -16.04 5.66 6.61
C LEU A 245 -16.83 6.52 5.63
N PRO A 246 -16.14 7.29 4.77
CA PRO A 246 -16.77 8.11 3.75
C PRO A 246 -17.63 7.30 2.77
N PHE A 247 -18.74 7.89 2.30
CA PHE A 247 -19.65 7.25 1.35
C PHE A 247 -18.94 6.82 0.04
N GLU A 248 -18.07 7.69 -0.46
CA GLU A 248 -17.29 7.46 -1.69
C GLU A 248 -16.38 6.23 -1.63
N VAL A 249 -15.90 5.85 -0.45
CA VAL A 249 -15.10 4.63 -0.24
C VAL A 249 -15.92 3.38 -0.51
N VAL A 250 -17.12 3.32 0.10
CA VAL A 250 -18.02 2.17 -0.08
C VAL A 250 -18.53 2.10 -1.52
N GLN A 251 -18.83 3.27 -2.12
CA GLN A 251 -19.29 3.35 -3.50
C GLN A 251 -18.23 2.86 -4.49
N PHE A 252 -16.97 3.21 -4.28
CA PHE A 252 -15.86 2.72 -5.10
C PHE A 252 -15.79 1.19 -5.14
N GLU A 253 -15.92 0.54 -3.99
CA GLU A 253 -15.87 -0.94 -3.90
C GLU A 253 -17.10 -1.60 -4.56
N ILE A 254 -18.27 -0.94 -4.46
CA ILE A 254 -19.48 -1.38 -5.16
C ILE A 254 -19.34 -1.23 -6.68
N ASP A 255 -18.71 -0.17 -7.14
CA ASP A 255 -18.50 0.06 -8.57
C ASP A 255 -17.52 -0.97 -9.14
N LEU A 256 -16.47 -1.36 -8.41
CA LEU A 256 -15.61 -2.48 -8.79
C LEU A 256 -16.39 -3.80 -8.92
N MET A 257 -17.35 -4.06 -8.05
CA MET A 257 -18.24 -5.23 -8.19
C MET A 257 -19.13 -5.12 -9.44
N LYS A 258 -19.69 -3.94 -9.71
CA LYS A 258 -20.55 -3.70 -10.90
C LYS A 258 -19.77 -3.83 -12.21
N ASP A 259 -18.47 -3.50 -12.22
CA ASP A 259 -17.60 -3.69 -13.39
C ASP A 259 -17.57 -5.15 -13.88
N LEU A 260 -17.86 -6.12 -12.99
CA LEU A 260 -18.01 -7.53 -13.33
C LEU A 260 -19.37 -7.90 -13.91
N GLY A 261 -20.25 -6.92 -14.16
CA GLY A 261 -21.60 -7.14 -14.73
C GLY A 261 -22.68 -7.45 -13.68
N VAL A 262 -22.38 -7.34 -12.39
CA VAL A 262 -23.36 -7.57 -11.31
C VAL A 262 -24.45 -6.50 -11.35
N LYS A 263 -25.71 -6.95 -11.40
CA LYS A 263 -26.88 -6.08 -11.40
C LYS A 263 -27.34 -5.80 -9.97
N VAL A 264 -27.67 -4.55 -9.66
CA VAL A 264 -28.24 -4.16 -8.35
C VAL A 264 -29.61 -3.56 -8.57
N VAL A 265 -30.61 -4.12 -7.89
CA VAL A 265 -32.01 -3.67 -7.93
C VAL A 265 -32.39 -3.18 -6.56
N CYS A 266 -32.47 -1.86 -6.40
CA CYS A 266 -32.88 -1.22 -5.16
C CYS A 266 -34.40 -1.26 -4.96
N GLU A 267 -34.85 -0.96 -3.74
CA GLU A 267 -36.25 -0.92 -3.31
C GLU A 267 -36.95 -2.30 -3.44
N LYS A 268 -36.19 -3.39 -3.39
CA LYS A 268 -36.68 -4.77 -3.40
C LYS A 268 -36.01 -5.62 -2.32
N GLY A 269 -36.78 -6.40 -1.61
CA GLY A 269 -36.25 -7.28 -0.55
C GLY A 269 -37.25 -8.33 -0.09
N LEU A 270 -36.79 -9.28 0.71
CA LEU A 270 -37.66 -10.34 1.26
C LEU A 270 -38.85 -9.77 2.03
N GLY A 271 -40.02 -10.31 1.72
CA GLY A 271 -41.29 -9.89 2.30
C GLY A 271 -41.92 -8.62 1.69
N MET A 272 -41.23 -7.98 0.71
CA MET A 272 -41.75 -6.84 -0.04
C MET A 272 -42.33 -7.32 -1.39
N ASP A 273 -43.44 -6.78 -1.81
CA ASP A 273 -44.08 -7.05 -3.12
C ASP A 273 -44.22 -8.54 -3.46
N GLY A 274 -44.37 -9.40 -2.46
CA GLY A 274 -44.51 -10.85 -2.63
C GLY A 274 -43.20 -11.60 -2.82
N MET A 275 -42.02 -10.92 -2.72
CA MET A 275 -40.72 -11.57 -2.83
C MET A 275 -40.47 -12.56 -1.69
N THR A 276 -40.30 -13.82 -2.06
CA THR A 276 -39.95 -14.94 -1.15
C THR A 276 -38.83 -15.76 -1.78
N LEU A 277 -38.20 -16.65 -1.00
CA LEU A 277 -37.21 -17.57 -1.57
C LEU A 277 -37.82 -18.47 -2.65
N ASN A 278 -39.07 -18.92 -2.44
CA ASN A 278 -39.78 -19.74 -3.40
C ASN A 278 -40.12 -18.98 -4.69
N SER A 279 -40.57 -17.71 -4.60
CA SER A 279 -40.85 -16.92 -5.79
C SER A 279 -39.59 -16.67 -6.61
N LEU A 280 -38.45 -16.41 -5.98
CA LEU A 280 -37.17 -16.28 -6.69
C LEU A 280 -36.73 -17.59 -7.38
N ARG A 281 -37.02 -18.74 -6.76
CA ARG A 281 -36.77 -20.05 -7.39
C ARG A 281 -37.70 -20.29 -8.61
N GLU A 282 -38.96 -19.91 -8.49
CA GLU A 282 -39.94 -19.95 -9.58
C GLU A 282 -39.54 -18.99 -10.71
N ASP A 283 -38.97 -17.85 -10.42
CA ASP A 283 -38.39 -16.89 -11.37
C ASP A 283 -37.12 -17.42 -12.06
N GLY A 284 -36.64 -18.62 -11.67
CA GLY A 284 -35.58 -19.36 -12.34
C GLY A 284 -34.19 -19.25 -11.66
N PHE A 285 -34.06 -18.53 -10.56
CA PHE A 285 -32.77 -18.45 -9.82
C PHE A 285 -32.36 -19.84 -9.31
N LYS A 286 -31.10 -20.22 -9.58
CA LYS A 286 -30.55 -21.53 -9.24
C LYS A 286 -29.91 -21.57 -7.86
N ALA A 287 -29.39 -20.46 -7.39
CA ALA A 287 -28.83 -20.29 -6.07
C ALA A 287 -29.24 -18.92 -5.50
N ILE A 288 -29.43 -18.86 -4.20
CA ILE A 288 -29.79 -17.63 -3.49
C ILE A 288 -28.85 -17.47 -2.30
N PHE A 289 -28.30 -16.25 -2.13
CA PHE A 289 -27.52 -15.87 -0.96
C PHE A 289 -28.25 -14.82 -0.13
N ILE A 290 -28.44 -15.08 1.17
CA ILE A 290 -29.11 -14.19 2.12
C ILE A 290 -28.03 -13.41 2.90
N GLY A 291 -27.89 -12.11 2.60
CA GLY A 291 -26.94 -11.19 3.24
C GLY A 291 -27.62 -9.93 3.79
N ILE A 292 -28.81 -10.07 4.39
CA ILE A 292 -29.66 -8.97 4.85
C ILE A 292 -29.24 -8.35 6.18
N GLY A 293 -28.22 -8.92 6.85
CA GLY A 293 -27.80 -8.48 8.18
C GLY A 293 -28.88 -8.64 9.24
N LEU A 294 -28.81 -7.82 10.29
CA LEU A 294 -29.78 -7.77 11.39
C LEU A 294 -30.40 -6.37 11.44
N PRO A 295 -31.57 -6.17 10.78
CA PRO A 295 -32.08 -4.81 10.55
C PRO A 295 -32.81 -4.18 11.74
N GLN A 296 -33.23 -4.95 12.75
CA GLN A 296 -33.96 -4.40 13.88
C GLN A 296 -33.11 -4.31 15.15
N ALA A 297 -33.24 -3.21 15.90
CA ALA A 297 -32.56 -3.04 17.17
C ALA A 297 -33.20 -3.91 18.29
N ASN A 298 -32.35 -4.41 19.17
CA ASN A 298 -32.83 -4.93 20.46
C ASN A 298 -33.28 -3.78 21.33
N ARG A 299 -34.47 -3.94 21.95
CA ARG A 299 -35.07 -2.95 22.83
C ARG A 299 -35.39 -3.58 24.18
N ALA A 300 -34.91 -2.97 25.25
CA ALA A 300 -35.26 -3.39 26.60
C ALA A 300 -36.69 -2.96 26.92
N GLU A 301 -37.38 -3.73 27.75
CA GLU A 301 -38.80 -3.53 28.08
C GLU A 301 -39.11 -2.16 28.64
N ILE A 302 -38.21 -1.59 29.45
CA ILE A 302 -38.37 -0.25 30.05
C ILE A 302 -38.47 0.89 29.01
N PHE A 303 -38.13 0.65 27.78
CA PHE A 303 -38.21 1.61 26.66
C PHE A 303 -39.40 1.36 25.74
N ASN A 304 -40.25 0.33 26.05
CA ASN A 304 -41.42 0.04 25.25
C ASN A 304 -42.42 1.23 25.27
N GLY A 305 -42.93 1.58 24.08
CA GLY A 305 -43.85 2.71 23.92
C GLY A 305 -43.21 4.09 23.83
N LEU A 306 -41.87 4.22 24.01
CA LEU A 306 -41.17 5.48 23.80
C LEU A 306 -40.88 5.72 22.31
N SER A 307 -40.94 6.98 21.90
CA SER A 307 -40.69 7.40 20.53
C SER A 307 -39.58 8.46 20.42
N MET A 308 -39.14 8.74 19.21
CA MET A 308 -38.15 9.77 18.91
C MET A 308 -38.60 11.16 19.36
N ASP A 309 -39.90 11.46 19.25
CA ASP A 309 -40.48 12.74 19.69
C ASP A 309 -40.32 12.96 21.18
N GLN A 310 -40.32 11.87 21.95
CA GLN A 310 -40.11 11.89 23.40
C GLN A 310 -38.62 11.93 23.78
N GLY A 311 -37.68 11.77 22.80
CA GLY A 311 -36.24 11.81 23.01
C GLY A 311 -35.58 10.43 23.11
N PHE A 312 -36.27 9.34 22.72
CA PHE A 312 -35.71 8.00 22.69
C PHE A 312 -35.36 7.56 21.25
N PHE A 313 -34.15 7.06 21.07
CA PHE A 313 -33.66 6.49 19.82
C PHE A 313 -33.07 5.10 20.09
N THR A 314 -33.22 4.20 19.14
CA THR A 314 -32.31 3.05 19.02
C THR A 314 -31.15 3.42 18.10
N SER A 315 -30.05 2.67 18.15
CA SER A 315 -28.93 2.86 17.21
C SER A 315 -29.37 2.73 15.74
N LYS A 316 -30.34 1.84 15.48
CA LYS A 316 -30.91 1.60 14.14
C LYS A 316 -31.86 2.71 13.67
N ASP A 317 -32.33 3.57 14.54
CA ASP A 317 -33.06 4.79 14.18
C ASP A 317 -32.08 5.94 13.99
N PHE A 318 -31.13 6.11 14.93
CA PHE A 318 -30.27 7.27 15.02
C PHE A 318 -29.18 7.31 13.93
N LEU A 319 -28.36 6.23 13.80
CA LEU A 319 -27.24 6.22 12.86
C LEU A 319 -27.67 6.34 11.39
N PRO A 320 -28.73 5.65 10.91
CA PRO A 320 -29.18 5.85 9.52
C PRO A 320 -29.70 7.26 9.24
N MET A 321 -30.36 7.92 10.20
CA MET A 321 -30.75 9.33 10.06
C MET A 321 -29.54 10.23 9.93
N VAL A 322 -28.53 10.02 10.79
CA VAL A 322 -27.27 10.77 10.74
C VAL A 322 -26.53 10.52 9.42
N ALA A 323 -26.41 9.26 8.98
CA ALA A 323 -25.75 8.90 7.74
C ALA A 323 -26.43 9.54 6.53
N THR A 324 -27.75 9.42 6.41
CA THR A 324 -28.53 10.00 5.31
C THR A 324 -28.37 11.53 5.22
N ALA A 325 -28.32 12.20 6.38
CA ALA A 325 -28.21 13.65 6.43
C ALA A 325 -26.78 14.17 6.28
N SER A 326 -25.75 13.39 6.61
CA SER A 326 -24.34 13.81 6.64
C SER A 326 -23.52 13.33 5.47
N LYS A 327 -23.84 12.17 4.87
CA LYS A 327 -23.03 11.56 3.80
C LYS A 327 -23.34 12.19 2.43
N LYS A 328 -22.32 12.71 1.77
CA LYS A 328 -22.43 13.19 0.39
C LYS A 328 -22.79 12.00 -0.52
N GLY A 329 -23.82 12.15 -1.34
CA GLY A 329 -24.31 11.10 -2.23
C GLY A 329 -25.53 10.33 -1.69
N MET A 330 -25.91 10.42 -0.41
CA MET A 330 -27.16 9.85 0.08
C MET A 330 -28.34 10.82 -0.06
N CYS A 331 -28.41 11.92 0.65
CA CYS A 331 -29.47 12.92 0.47
C CYS A 331 -29.01 14.36 0.76
N GLN A 332 -27.98 14.57 1.53
CA GLN A 332 -27.38 15.85 1.94
C GLN A 332 -28.37 16.88 2.56
N CYS A 333 -29.53 16.48 3.00
CA CYS A 333 -30.44 17.38 3.68
C CYS A 333 -29.99 17.65 5.11
N ARG A 334 -28.96 18.48 5.32
CA ARG A 334 -28.43 18.82 6.65
C ARG A 334 -29.50 19.32 7.64
N SER A 335 -30.57 19.87 7.13
CA SER A 335 -31.74 20.25 7.93
C SER A 335 -32.45 19.07 8.61
N SER A 336 -32.19 17.83 8.16
CA SER A 336 -32.74 16.60 8.72
C SER A 336 -31.86 15.94 9.78
N LEU A 337 -30.67 16.49 10.09
CA LEU A 337 -29.84 16.01 11.19
C LEU A 337 -30.58 16.13 12.53
N PRO A 338 -30.57 15.08 13.37
CA PRO A 338 -31.12 15.16 14.71
C PRO A 338 -30.49 16.31 15.51
N GLN A 339 -31.31 17.18 16.09
CA GLN A 339 -30.84 18.29 16.91
C GLN A 339 -30.85 17.90 18.39
N LEU A 340 -29.75 17.36 18.87
CA LEU A 340 -29.62 16.86 20.24
C LEU A 340 -29.11 17.95 21.19
N ARG A 341 -29.99 18.89 21.55
CA ARG A 341 -29.62 20.00 22.43
C ARG A 341 -29.78 19.55 23.90
N GLY A 342 -28.66 19.29 24.60
CA GLY A 342 -28.69 18.94 26.02
C GLY A 342 -27.79 17.74 26.35
N VAL A 343 -28.24 16.94 27.30
CA VAL A 343 -27.51 15.76 27.78
C VAL A 343 -28.05 14.50 27.10
N VAL A 344 -27.16 13.70 26.54
CA VAL A 344 -27.47 12.42 25.88
C VAL A 344 -26.89 11.28 26.70
N ILE A 345 -27.68 10.24 26.93
CA ILE A 345 -27.21 8.97 27.46
C ILE A 345 -27.20 7.94 26.35
N VAL A 346 -26.03 7.36 26.09
CA VAL A 346 -25.86 6.22 25.17
C VAL A 346 -25.68 4.96 25.99
N LEU A 347 -26.48 3.93 25.68
CA LEU A 347 -26.53 2.67 26.44
C LEU A 347 -25.84 1.56 25.62
N GLY A 348 -24.71 1.07 26.13
CA GLY A 348 -23.92 0.00 25.51
C GLY A 348 -22.44 0.34 25.46
N ALA A 349 -21.58 -0.63 25.18
CA ALA A 349 -20.14 -0.48 25.10
C ALA A 349 -19.54 -1.31 23.94
N GLY A 350 -20.23 -1.37 22.81
CA GLY A 350 -19.71 -1.87 21.53
C GLY A 350 -19.45 -0.72 20.57
N ASP A 351 -18.84 -1.00 19.41
CA ASP A 351 -18.48 0.00 18.38
C ASP A 351 -19.68 0.88 18.01
N THR A 352 -20.86 0.28 17.81
CA THR A 352 -22.12 1.00 17.53
C THR A 352 -22.47 2.03 18.62
N ALA A 353 -22.19 1.74 19.90
CA ALA A 353 -22.46 2.68 20.98
C ALA A 353 -21.51 3.89 20.92
N PHE A 354 -20.24 3.67 20.60
CA PHE A 354 -19.29 4.75 20.45
C PHE A 354 -19.55 5.59 19.20
N ASP A 355 -19.99 4.97 18.11
CA ASP A 355 -20.45 5.69 16.92
C ASP A 355 -21.69 6.56 17.22
N CYS A 356 -22.61 6.04 18.01
CA CYS A 356 -23.74 6.85 18.48
C CYS A 356 -23.30 8.02 19.37
N ALA A 357 -22.31 7.80 20.26
CA ALA A 357 -21.85 8.81 21.19
C ALA A 357 -21.13 9.97 20.46
N THR A 358 -20.19 9.66 19.60
CA THR A 358 -19.44 10.66 18.79
C THR A 358 -20.35 11.37 17.80
N SER A 359 -21.30 10.65 17.18
CA SER A 359 -22.32 11.26 16.30
C SER A 359 -23.27 12.17 17.07
N ALA A 360 -23.66 11.82 18.31
CA ALA A 360 -24.52 12.65 19.14
C ALA A 360 -23.88 14.01 19.48
N LEU A 361 -22.58 14.03 19.77
CA LEU A 361 -21.82 15.28 19.95
C LEU A 361 -21.88 16.15 18.70
N ARG A 362 -21.68 15.55 17.51
CA ARG A 362 -21.76 16.25 16.21
C ARG A 362 -23.17 16.72 15.87
N CYS A 363 -24.20 16.10 16.43
CA CYS A 363 -25.60 16.52 16.35
C CYS A 363 -25.97 17.61 17.38
N GLY A 364 -25.00 18.17 18.12
CA GLY A 364 -25.17 19.31 19.01
C GLY A 364 -25.43 18.96 20.48
N ALA A 365 -25.21 17.71 20.90
CA ALA A 365 -25.26 17.35 22.32
C ALA A 365 -24.19 18.13 23.10
N LYS A 366 -24.59 18.68 24.25
CA LYS A 366 -23.67 19.40 25.14
C LYS A 366 -22.80 18.46 25.97
N LYS A 367 -23.32 17.27 26.25
CA LYS A 367 -22.69 16.24 27.06
C LYS A 367 -23.22 14.87 26.67
N VAL A 368 -22.34 13.89 26.55
CA VAL A 368 -22.69 12.51 26.26
C VAL A 368 -22.13 11.60 27.34
N PHE A 369 -23.03 10.80 27.97
CA PHE A 369 -22.65 9.72 28.85
C PHE A 369 -22.81 8.38 28.15
N VAL A 370 -21.76 7.57 28.14
CA VAL A 370 -21.77 6.19 27.67
C VAL A 370 -21.91 5.29 28.91
N CYS A 371 -23.10 4.70 29.09
CA CYS A 371 -23.40 3.89 30.25
C CYS A 371 -23.47 2.41 29.88
N PHE A 372 -22.83 1.56 30.67
CA PHE A 372 -22.81 0.10 30.43
C PHE A 372 -22.71 -0.70 31.74
N ARG A 373 -23.28 -1.91 31.71
CA ARG A 373 -23.43 -2.76 32.91
C ARG A 373 -22.16 -3.48 33.36
N LYS A 374 -21.14 -3.55 32.52
CA LYS A 374 -19.87 -4.24 32.82
C LYS A 374 -18.76 -3.23 33.08
N GLY A 375 -17.56 -3.70 33.46
CA GLY A 375 -16.39 -2.86 33.66
C GLY A 375 -15.65 -2.60 32.36
N PHE A 376 -14.64 -1.73 32.42
CA PHE A 376 -13.79 -1.38 31.26
C PHE A 376 -13.05 -2.57 30.67
N THR A 377 -12.75 -3.60 31.46
CA THR A 377 -12.12 -4.84 30.98
C THR A 377 -13.03 -5.69 30.09
N ASN A 378 -14.32 -5.40 30.06
CA ASN A 378 -15.33 -6.14 29.30
C ASN A 378 -15.93 -5.32 28.16
N ILE A 379 -15.35 -4.19 27.82
CA ILE A 379 -15.75 -3.41 26.64
C ILE A 379 -15.51 -4.24 25.40
N ARG A 380 -16.52 -4.30 24.51
CA ARG A 380 -16.42 -5.02 23.22
C ARG A 380 -15.93 -4.14 22.09
N ALA A 381 -16.03 -2.82 22.25
CA ALA A 381 -15.54 -1.89 21.23
C ALA A 381 -14.03 -1.98 21.11
N VAL A 382 -13.56 -1.79 19.88
CA VAL A 382 -12.14 -1.78 19.58
C VAL A 382 -11.45 -0.57 20.22
N PRO A 383 -10.19 -0.68 20.61
CA PRO A 383 -9.46 0.41 21.27
C PRO A 383 -9.53 1.74 20.53
N GLU A 384 -9.50 1.70 19.20
CA GLU A 384 -9.55 2.87 18.32
C GLU A 384 -10.81 3.71 18.50
N GLU A 385 -11.96 3.04 18.66
CA GLU A 385 -13.27 3.69 18.81
C GLU A 385 -13.43 4.29 20.22
N MET A 386 -12.99 3.54 21.21
CA MET A 386 -13.00 4.04 22.59
C MET A 386 -12.13 5.28 22.73
N GLU A 387 -10.95 5.27 22.11
CA GLU A 387 -10.03 6.41 22.18
C GLU A 387 -10.61 7.64 21.46
N LEU A 388 -11.26 7.44 20.30
CA LEU A 388 -11.95 8.53 19.60
C LEU A 388 -13.04 9.15 20.48
N ALA A 389 -13.89 8.34 21.10
CA ALA A 389 -14.95 8.84 21.99
C ALA A 389 -14.39 9.57 23.20
N LYS A 390 -13.25 9.13 23.72
CA LYS A 390 -12.53 9.77 24.82
C LYS A 390 -11.90 11.11 24.40
N GLU A 391 -11.27 11.16 23.23
CA GLU A 391 -10.70 12.39 22.65
C GLU A 391 -11.80 13.46 22.43
N GLU A 392 -12.99 13.03 22.06
CA GLU A 392 -14.16 13.90 21.88
C GLU A 392 -14.90 14.20 23.18
N GLN A 393 -14.34 13.79 24.32
CA GLN A 393 -14.85 14.11 25.65
C GLN A 393 -16.21 13.46 25.99
N CYS A 394 -16.50 12.27 25.48
CA CYS A 394 -17.55 11.43 26.00
C CYS A 394 -17.19 10.94 27.42
N GLU A 395 -18.14 10.91 28.32
CA GLU A 395 -17.97 10.42 29.69
C GLU A 395 -18.44 8.97 29.81
N PHE A 396 -17.61 8.11 30.41
CA PHE A 396 -17.89 6.68 30.55
C PHE A 396 -18.35 6.35 31.96
N LEU A 397 -19.50 5.69 32.06
CA LEU A 397 -20.10 5.29 33.34
C LEU A 397 -20.32 3.76 33.35
N PRO A 398 -19.31 2.99 33.82
CA PRO A 398 -19.42 1.54 33.93
C PRO A 398 -20.29 1.13 35.11
N PHE A 399 -20.64 -0.15 35.15
CA PHE A 399 -21.39 -0.79 36.25
C PHE A 399 -22.80 -0.19 36.48
N LEU A 400 -23.47 0.22 35.38
CA LEU A 400 -24.81 0.80 35.44
C LEU A 400 -25.78 0.02 34.53
N SER A 401 -26.85 -0.50 35.10
CA SER A 401 -27.99 -1.13 34.39
C SER A 401 -29.23 -0.23 34.46
N PRO A 402 -29.87 0.09 33.31
CA PRO A 402 -30.99 1.01 33.27
C PRO A 402 -32.26 0.33 33.84
N ARG A 403 -32.98 1.04 34.74
CA ARG A 403 -34.16 0.53 35.44
C ARG A 403 -35.46 1.26 35.10
N GLU A 404 -35.44 2.59 35.08
CA GLU A 404 -36.67 3.39 34.92
C GLU A 404 -36.36 4.68 34.16
N VAL A 405 -37.22 5.02 33.20
CA VAL A 405 -37.14 6.29 32.46
C VAL A 405 -37.92 7.38 33.19
N ILE A 406 -37.23 8.45 33.54
CA ILE A 406 -37.84 9.60 34.20
C ILE A 406 -38.42 10.54 33.16
N MET A 407 -39.74 10.67 33.16
CA MET A 407 -40.47 11.53 32.20
C MET A 407 -40.90 12.85 32.86
N LYS A 408 -40.87 13.94 32.08
CA LYS A 408 -41.44 15.23 32.49
C LYS A 408 -42.07 15.91 31.27
N ASN A 409 -43.35 16.30 31.42
CA ASN A 409 -44.09 16.94 30.31
C ASN A 409 -44.14 16.15 29.00
N GLY A 410 -44.22 14.80 29.10
CA GLY A 410 -44.26 13.92 27.93
C GLY A 410 -42.91 13.66 27.23
N ARG A 411 -41.80 14.17 27.78
CA ARG A 411 -40.44 13.99 27.26
C ARG A 411 -39.51 13.38 28.32
N ILE A 412 -38.44 12.77 27.88
CA ILE A 412 -37.39 12.24 28.74
C ILE A 412 -36.76 13.39 29.52
N ALA A 413 -36.56 13.21 30.81
CA ALA A 413 -35.90 14.12 31.71
C ALA A 413 -34.71 13.47 32.43
N GLY A 414 -34.62 12.14 32.40
CA GLY A 414 -33.52 11.39 33.00
C GLY A 414 -33.73 9.88 32.90
N LEU A 415 -32.74 9.17 33.41
CA LEU A 415 -32.75 7.70 33.50
C LEU A 415 -32.24 7.27 34.87
N GLN A 416 -32.96 6.38 35.49
CA GLN A 416 -32.56 5.74 36.73
C GLN A 416 -31.87 4.42 36.43
N PHE A 417 -30.74 4.20 37.09
CA PHE A 417 -29.92 3.00 36.98
C PHE A 417 -29.83 2.33 38.35
N CYS A 418 -29.54 1.03 38.36
CA CYS A 418 -28.95 0.33 39.51
C CYS A 418 -27.51 -0.04 39.20
N ARG A 419 -26.70 -0.16 40.22
CA ARG A 419 -25.34 -0.66 40.09
C ARG A 419 -25.33 -2.15 39.78
N THR A 420 -24.28 -2.58 39.10
CA THR A 420 -24.07 -3.99 38.81
C THR A 420 -22.76 -4.46 39.40
N GLU A 421 -22.75 -5.68 39.93
CA GLU A 421 -21.58 -6.33 40.48
C GLU A 421 -21.35 -7.69 39.81
N GLN A 422 -20.12 -8.12 39.70
CA GLN A 422 -19.79 -9.42 39.18
C GLN A 422 -19.57 -10.40 40.32
N THR A 423 -20.28 -11.53 40.30
CA THR A 423 -20.09 -12.62 41.27
C THR A 423 -18.78 -13.35 41.03
N GLU A 424 -18.31 -14.11 42.01
CA GLU A 424 -17.14 -14.99 41.91
C GLU A 424 -17.26 -15.99 40.75
N GLU A 425 -18.46 -16.38 40.39
CA GLU A 425 -18.78 -17.28 39.28
C GLU A 425 -18.84 -16.58 37.94
N GLY A 426 -18.60 -15.25 37.89
CA GLY A 426 -18.58 -14.44 36.67
C GLY A 426 -19.95 -13.96 36.17
N HIS A 427 -21.05 -14.19 36.95
CA HIS A 427 -22.36 -13.65 36.64
C HIS A 427 -22.50 -12.20 37.08
N TRP A 428 -23.30 -11.43 36.37
CA TRP A 428 -23.58 -10.03 36.68
C TRP A 428 -24.92 -9.90 37.39
N LEU A 429 -24.89 -9.38 38.62
CA LEU A 429 -26.08 -9.08 39.44
C LEU A 429 -26.35 -7.59 39.47
N GLU A 430 -27.61 -7.22 39.59
CA GLU A 430 -28.04 -5.84 39.78
C GLU A 430 -28.30 -5.61 41.29
N ASP A 431 -27.64 -4.59 41.82
CA ASP A 431 -27.83 -4.16 43.20
C ASP A 431 -28.97 -3.11 43.25
N GLU A 432 -30.15 -3.54 43.66
CA GLU A 432 -31.35 -2.71 43.70
C GLU A 432 -31.29 -1.61 44.77
N ASP A 433 -30.44 -1.75 45.79
CA ASP A 433 -30.26 -0.77 46.85
C ASP A 433 -29.37 0.39 46.44
N GLN A 434 -28.54 0.19 45.39
CA GLN A 434 -27.64 1.22 44.84
C GLN A 434 -28.21 1.87 43.58
N VAL A 435 -29.00 2.90 43.76
CA VAL A 435 -29.67 3.62 42.67
C VAL A 435 -28.91 4.87 42.27
N VAL A 436 -28.70 5.04 40.97
CA VAL A 436 -28.09 6.24 40.37
C VAL A 436 -29.08 6.89 39.41
N ARG A 437 -29.34 8.18 39.58
CA ARG A 437 -30.21 8.96 38.68
C ARG A 437 -29.36 9.93 37.86
N LEU A 438 -29.44 9.83 36.52
CA LEU A 438 -28.77 10.74 35.61
C LEU A 438 -29.80 11.58 34.87
N LYS A 439 -29.57 12.87 34.80
CA LYS A 439 -30.35 13.78 33.95
C LYS A 439 -30.02 13.46 32.48
N ALA A 440 -31.04 13.38 31.64
CA ALA A 440 -30.88 13.26 30.20
C ALA A 440 -32.07 13.93 29.48
N ASP A 441 -31.77 14.52 28.35
CA ASP A 441 -32.77 15.05 27.44
C ASP A 441 -33.05 14.03 26.32
N TYR A 442 -32.06 13.17 26.03
CA TYR A 442 -32.16 12.08 25.04
C TYR A 442 -31.47 10.80 25.53
N ILE A 443 -32.03 9.66 25.08
CA ILE A 443 -31.48 8.33 25.32
C ILE A 443 -31.30 7.63 23.97
N ILE A 444 -30.11 7.07 23.70
CA ILE A 444 -29.83 6.24 22.55
C ILE A 444 -29.44 4.85 23.02
N SER A 445 -30.21 3.83 22.65
CA SER A 445 -29.93 2.44 23.04
C SER A 445 -29.16 1.70 21.93
N ALA A 446 -28.02 1.07 22.30
CA ALA A 446 -27.18 0.27 21.42
C ALA A 446 -26.99 -1.15 22.00
N PHE A 447 -28.09 -1.89 22.14
CA PHE A 447 -28.13 -3.23 22.75
C PHE A 447 -27.97 -4.38 21.76
N GLY A 448 -27.42 -4.11 20.58
CA GLY A 448 -27.30 -5.06 19.49
C GLY A 448 -28.55 -5.13 18.61
N SER A 449 -28.51 -6.04 17.66
CA SER A 449 -29.49 -6.13 16.58
C SER A 449 -30.06 -7.53 16.45
N MET A 450 -31.21 -7.65 15.79
CA MET A 450 -31.90 -8.93 15.58
C MET A 450 -32.78 -8.91 14.33
N LEU A 451 -33.36 -10.06 14.00
CA LEU A 451 -34.33 -10.22 12.92
C LEU A 451 -35.67 -10.62 13.55
N ARG A 452 -36.59 -9.66 13.70
CA ARG A 452 -37.90 -9.90 14.31
C ARG A 452 -39.08 -9.83 13.33
N GLU A 453 -38.88 -9.23 12.16
CA GLU A 453 -39.97 -8.97 11.20
C GLU A 453 -40.58 -10.27 10.70
N PRO A 454 -41.89 -10.53 11.02
CA PRO A 454 -42.55 -11.80 10.69
C PRO A 454 -42.62 -12.06 9.19
N THR A 455 -42.83 -11.00 8.40
CA THR A 455 -42.93 -11.07 6.93
C THR A 455 -41.62 -11.54 6.29
N VAL A 456 -40.47 -11.06 6.78
CA VAL A 456 -39.15 -11.50 6.34
C VAL A 456 -38.89 -12.94 6.74
N ARG A 457 -39.20 -13.32 7.97
CA ARG A 457 -39.06 -14.72 8.45
C ARG A 457 -39.91 -15.68 7.62
N GLN A 458 -41.16 -15.31 7.34
CA GLN A 458 -42.05 -16.11 6.50
C GLN A 458 -41.56 -16.21 5.05
N ALA A 459 -41.00 -15.12 4.54
CA ALA A 459 -40.44 -15.08 3.18
C ALA A 459 -39.19 -15.97 3.02
N MET A 460 -38.50 -16.34 4.11
CA MET A 460 -37.38 -17.27 4.09
C MET A 460 -37.80 -18.76 4.11
N TYR A 461 -39.11 -19.08 4.17
CA TYR A 461 -39.53 -20.46 4.01
C TYR A 461 -39.10 -21.02 2.62
N PRO A 462 -38.54 -22.26 2.53
CA PRO A 462 -38.50 -23.36 3.50
C PRO A 462 -37.24 -23.47 4.38
N VAL A 463 -36.36 -22.50 4.42
CA VAL A 463 -35.16 -22.53 5.24
C VAL A 463 -35.48 -22.68 6.73
N LYS A 464 -34.75 -23.57 7.41
CA LYS A 464 -34.88 -23.73 8.87
C LYS A 464 -34.27 -22.52 9.58
N LEU A 465 -35.01 -21.96 10.51
CA LEU A 465 -34.59 -20.83 11.31
C LEU A 465 -34.23 -21.26 12.74
N SER A 466 -33.18 -20.65 13.28
CA SER A 466 -32.80 -20.80 14.69
C SER A 466 -33.85 -20.22 15.62
N ARG A 467 -33.71 -20.45 16.94
CA ARG A 467 -34.55 -19.82 17.97
C ARG A 467 -34.55 -18.27 17.90
N TRP A 468 -33.56 -17.69 17.30
CA TRP A 468 -33.41 -16.23 17.11
C TRP A 468 -34.04 -15.71 15.80
N GLY A 469 -34.56 -16.61 14.99
CA GLY A 469 -35.17 -16.28 13.69
C GLY A 469 -34.20 -16.05 12.56
N THR A 470 -32.95 -16.47 12.73
CA THR A 470 -31.91 -16.40 11.73
C THR A 470 -31.74 -17.76 11.04
N PRO A 471 -31.33 -17.83 9.76
CA PRO A 471 -31.07 -19.11 9.06
C PRO A 471 -30.03 -19.95 9.81
N GLU A 472 -30.30 -21.25 9.92
CA GLU A 472 -29.27 -22.19 10.36
C GLU A 472 -28.35 -22.49 9.19
N VAL A 473 -27.02 -22.26 9.38
CA VAL A 473 -26.02 -22.46 8.35
C VAL A 473 -24.95 -23.45 8.77
N ASN A 474 -24.42 -24.16 7.80
CA ASN A 474 -23.17 -24.90 7.97
C ASN A 474 -22.00 -23.90 7.94
N THR A 475 -21.20 -23.85 9.00
CA THR A 475 -20.10 -22.89 9.18
C THR A 475 -18.96 -23.03 8.17
N GLU A 476 -18.81 -24.20 7.54
CA GLU A 476 -17.78 -24.46 6.53
C GLU A 476 -18.23 -24.12 5.11
N THR A 477 -19.55 -24.17 4.85
CA THR A 477 -20.08 -24.02 3.49
C THR A 477 -20.98 -22.80 3.33
N MET A 478 -21.38 -22.15 4.41
CA MET A 478 -22.41 -21.10 4.43
C MET A 478 -23.77 -21.54 3.85
N GLN A 479 -23.96 -22.85 3.64
CA GLN A 479 -25.19 -23.44 3.11
C GLN A 479 -26.21 -23.60 4.21
N THR A 480 -27.47 -23.30 3.93
CA THR A 480 -28.59 -23.49 4.86
C THR A 480 -29.14 -24.92 4.81
N SER A 481 -30.27 -25.17 5.48
CA SER A 481 -31.03 -26.43 5.35
C SER A 481 -31.49 -26.75 3.92
N GLU A 482 -31.56 -25.73 3.05
CA GLU A 482 -31.92 -25.85 1.66
C GLU A 482 -30.67 -25.80 0.78
N PRO A 483 -30.37 -26.82 -0.04
CA PRO A 483 -29.12 -26.90 -0.80
C PRO A 483 -28.85 -25.74 -1.77
N TRP A 484 -29.91 -25.06 -2.19
CA TRP A 484 -29.84 -23.93 -3.13
C TRP A 484 -29.82 -22.56 -2.44
N VAL A 485 -29.86 -22.51 -1.08
CA VAL A 485 -29.85 -21.29 -0.27
C VAL A 485 -28.63 -21.24 0.61
N PHE A 486 -27.95 -20.13 0.56
CA PHE A 486 -26.77 -19.79 1.36
C PHE A 486 -27.04 -18.52 2.19
N ALA A 487 -26.35 -18.34 3.29
CA ALA A 487 -26.45 -17.12 4.07
C ALA A 487 -25.10 -16.77 4.71
N GLY A 488 -24.85 -15.47 4.90
CA GLY A 488 -23.59 -14.99 5.51
C GLY A 488 -23.75 -13.58 6.08
N GLY A 489 -22.74 -13.15 6.82
CA GLY A 489 -22.75 -11.92 7.60
C GLY A 489 -23.59 -12.05 8.88
N ASP A 490 -24.01 -10.94 9.45
CA ASP A 490 -24.72 -10.90 10.74
C ASP A 490 -25.96 -11.80 10.76
N VAL A 491 -26.65 -11.97 9.64
CA VAL A 491 -27.86 -12.82 9.57
C VAL A 491 -27.56 -14.30 9.79
N ALA A 492 -26.35 -14.75 9.50
CA ALA A 492 -25.90 -16.11 9.78
C ALA A 492 -25.52 -16.32 11.26
N GLY A 493 -25.37 -15.23 12.02
CA GLY A 493 -24.99 -15.24 13.44
C GLY A 493 -23.56 -15.64 13.72
N LEU A 494 -22.69 -15.60 12.72
CA LEU A 494 -21.27 -15.97 12.80
C LEU A 494 -20.36 -14.73 12.77
N ALA A 495 -20.57 -13.85 11.82
CA ALA A 495 -19.79 -12.63 11.68
C ALA A 495 -20.19 -11.58 12.73
N ASN A 496 -19.19 -10.91 13.28
CA ASN A 496 -19.36 -9.76 14.19
C ASN A 496 -18.73 -8.47 13.63
N THR A 497 -17.93 -8.60 12.59
CA THR A 497 -17.20 -7.49 11.95
C THR A 497 -17.41 -7.49 10.44
N THR A 498 -17.10 -6.35 9.80
CA THR A 498 -17.18 -6.22 8.35
C THR A 498 -16.29 -7.24 7.64
N VAL A 499 -15.08 -7.46 8.10
CA VAL A 499 -14.13 -8.38 7.44
C VAL A 499 -14.54 -9.85 7.59
N GLU A 500 -15.18 -10.23 8.70
CA GLU A 500 -15.77 -11.57 8.86
C GLU A 500 -16.94 -11.75 7.90
N SER A 501 -17.80 -10.75 7.76
CA SER A 501 -18.90 -10.77 6.77
C SER A 501 -18.37 -10.92 5.32
N VAL A 502 -17.24 -10.26 5.00
CA VAL A 502 -16.56 -10.41 3.70
C VAL A 502 -16.09 -11.85 3.51
N ASN A 503 -15.52 -12.47 4.55
CA ASN A 503 -15.10 -13.87 4.49
C ASN A 503 -16.28 -14.82 4.29
N ASP A 504 -17.40 -14.61 4.97
CA ASP A 504 -18.61 -15.41 4.77
C ASP A 504 -19.06 -15.37 3.30
N GLY A 505 -19.04 -14.18 2.69
CA GLY A 505 -19.37 -14.01 1.27
C GLY A 505 -18.38 -14.72 0.34
N LYS A 506 -17.07 -14.62 0.64
CA LYS A 506 -15.99 -15.34 -0.07
C LYS A 506 -16.23 -16.85 -0.02
N GLN A 507 -16.48 -17.38 1.16
CA GLN A 507 -16.71 -18.79 1.39
C GLN A 507 -17.98 -19.29 0.72
N ALA A 508 -19.09 -18.57 0.87
CA ALA A 508 -20.36 -18.88 0.21
C ALA A 508 -20.23 -18.92 -1.31
N SER A 509 -19.50 -17.98 -1.91
CA SER A 509 -19.32 -17.92 -3.36
C SER A 509 -18.72 -19.20 -3.95
N TRP A 510 -17.70 -19.77 -3.26
CA TRP A 510 -17.11 -21.05 -3.66
C TRP A 510 -18.11 -22.21 -3.57
N HIS A 511 -18.90 -22.26 -2.51
CA HIS A 511 -19.85 -23.34 -2.31
C HIS A 511 -21.10 -23.19 -3.20
N ILE A 512 -21.51 -21.97 -3.54
CA ILE A 512 -22.49 -21.70 -4.60
C ILE A 512 -21.98 -22.21 -5.95
N HIS A 513 -20.71 -21.89 -6.27
CA HIS A 513 -20.07 -22.38 -7.48
C HIS A 513 -20.08 -23.92 -7.52
N ARG A 514 -19.63 -24.60 -6.49
CA ARG A 514 -19.68 -26.06 -6.39
C ARG A 514 -21.09 -26.63 -6.56
N TYR A 515 -22.06 -26.00 -5.91
CA TYR A 515 -23.45 -26.40 -6.01
C TYR A 515 -23.97 -26.30 -7.45
N ILE A 516 -23.76 -25.17 -8.12
CA ILE A 516 -24.22 -24.97 -9.49
C ILE A 516 -23.52 -25.95 -10.44
N GLN A 517 -22.20 -26.13 -10.31
CA GLN A 517 -21.46 -27.07 -11.16
C GLN A 517 -21.93 -28.51 -10.94
N SER A 518 -22.30 -28.89 -9.71
CA SER A 518 -22.88 -30.22 -9.42
C SER A 518 -24.22 -30.45 -10.09
N LEU A 519 -25.04 -29.40 -10.27
CA LEU A 519 -26.31 -29.50 -11.04
C LEU A 519 -26.07 -29.85 -12.53
N HIS A 520 -24.87 -29.56 -13.03
CA HIS A 520 -24.44 -29.87 -14.40
C HIS A 520 -23.49 -31.09 -14.48
N GLY A 521 -23.44 -31.90 -13.39
CA GLY A 521 -22.72 -33.17 -13.38
C GLY A 521 -21.21 -33.02 -13.18
N GLN A 522 -20.72 -31.83 -12.76
CA GLN A 522 -19.29 -31.60 -12.48
C GLN A 522 -19.02 -31.69 -10.97
N THR A 523 -17.97 -32.41 -10.61
CA THR A 523 -17.47 -32.47 -9.23
C THR A 523 -16.20 -31.66 -9.13
N LEU A 524 -16.20 -30.64 -8.25
CA LEU A 524 -15.05 -29.77 -8.00
C LEU A 524 -14.35 -30.16 -6.71
N ASP A 525 -13.06 -29.84 -6.63
CA ASP A 525 -12.26 -29.98 -5.42
C ASP A 525 -12.92 -29.27 -4.22
N THR A 526 -12.66 -29.78 -3.04
CA THR A 526 -13.17 -29.16 -1.80
C THR A 526 -12.38 -27.91 -1.40
N VAL A 527 -11.13 -27.80 -1.86
CA VAL A 527 -10.27 -26.65 -1.58
C VAL A 527 -10.66 -25.47 -2.47
N PRO A 528 -10.95 -24.30 -1.90
CA PRO A 528 -11.26 -23.11 -2.68
C PRO A 528 -10.09 -22.69 -3.57
N LYS A 529 -10.37 -22.50 -4.85
CA LYS A 529 -9.47 -21.88 -5.84
C LYS A 529 -10.05 -20.52 -6.22
N MET A 530 -9.84 -19.54 -5.34
CA MET A 530 -10.43 -18.22 -5.55
C MET A 530 -9.68 -17.46 -6.65
N PRO A 531 -10.41 -16.86 -7.59
CA PRO A 531 -9.81 -16.11 -8.68
C PRO A 531 -9.22 -14.80 -8.18
N LEU A 532 -8.11 -14.39 -8.81
CA LEU A 532 -7.45 -13.13 -8.53
C LEU A 532 -8.30 -11.93 -9.01
N PHE A 533 -7.97 -10.77 -8.48
CA PHE A 533 -8.44 -9.49 -9.00
C PHE A 533 -7.71 -9.17 -10.31
N TYR A 534 -8.45 -8.80 -11.35
CA TYR A 534 -7.90 -8.33 -12.61
C TYR A 534 -8.44 -6.94 -12.94
N SER A 535 -7.61 -6.13 -13.59
CA SER A 535 -7.98 -4.81 -14.07
C SER A 535 -7.53 -4.59 -15.51
N ALA A 536 -7.86 -3.44 -16.08
CA ALA A 536 -7.41 -3.07 -17.42
C ALA A 536 -5.87 -3.06 -17.57
N ILE A 537 -5.12 -2.97 -16.47
CA ILE A 537 -3.66 -3.07 -16.48
C ILE A 537 -3.21 -4.47 -16.93
N ASP A 538 -3.95 -5.52 -16.57
CA ASP A 538 -3.59 -6.90 -16.90
C ASP A 538 -3.76 -7.21 -18.39
N GLN A 539 -4.45 -6.35 -19.15
CA GLN A 539 -4.57 -6.43 -20.62
C GLN A 539 -3.40 -5.75 -21.36
N VAL A 540 -2.49 -5.10 -20.62
CA VAL A 540 -1.30 -4.52 -21.23
C VAL A 540 -0.41 -5.67 -21.70
N ASP A 541 -0.24 -5.76 -23.03
CA ASP A 541 0.61 -6.77 -23.63
C ASP A 541 2.09 -6.39 -23.48
N ILE A 542 2.64 -6.83 -22.36
CA ILE A 542 4.08 -6.81 -22.11
C ILE A 542 4.45 -8.25 -21.80
N SER A 543 5.10 -8.93 -22.74
CA SER A 543 5.63 -10.25 -22.44
C SER A 543 6.76 -10.13 -21.43
N VAL A 544 6.78 -11.01 -20.44
CA VAL A 544 7.87 -11.08 -19.44
C VAL A 544 9.20 -11.39 -20.13
N GLU A 545 9.12 -12.15 -21.22
CA GLU A 545 10.28 -12.50 -22.05
C GLU A 545 10.91 -11.27 -22.70
N ASP A 546 10.13 -10.23 -22.99
CA ASP A 546 10.66 -8.97 -23.53
C ASP A 546 11.36 -8.09 -22.48
N LEU A 547 11.13 -8.34 -21.18
CA LEU A 547 11.55 -7.45 -20.10
C LEU A 547 12.58 -8.03 -19.16
N VAL A 548 12.58 -9.34 -18.93
CA VAL A 548 13.39 -9.98 -17.90
C VAL A 548 14.13 -11.17 -18.46
N THR A 549 15.37 -10.99 -18.81
CA THR A 549 16.26 -12.13 -19.01
C THR A 549 17.01 -12.43 -17.72
N ASN A 550 16.69 -13.54 -17.17
CA ASN A 550 17.46 -14.38 -16.27
C ASN A 550 18.05 -13.82 -15.00
N VAL A 551 17.52 -14.39 -13.95
CA VAL A 551 18.27 -14.62 -12.72
C VAL A 551 19.25 -15.75 -12.97
N SER A 552 20.53 -15.45 -12.99
CA SER A 552 21.55 -16.50 -12.97
C SER A 552 21.48 -17.23 -11.62
N PRO A 553 21.13 -18.53 -11.57
CA PRO A 553 21.07 -19.29 -10.32
C PRO A 553 22.49 -19.61 -9.82
N ARG A 554 23.31 -18.60 -9.60
CA ARG A 554 24.62 -18.77 -9.03
C ARG A 554 24.51 -18.74 -7.52
N ILE A 555 24.51 -19.90 -6.89
CA ILE A 555 24.70 -20.00 -5.46
C ILE A 555 26.14 -19.61 -5.18
N VAL A 556 26.35 -18.39 -4.72
CA VAL A 556 27.65 -17.88 -4.30
C VAL A 556 27.80 -18.10 -2.80
N ARG A 557 28.77 -18.91 -2.40
CA ARG A 557 29.16 -19.03 -0.99
C ARG A 557 29.92 -17.78 -0.57
N GLY A 558 29.57 -17.21 0.59
CA GLY A 558 30.32 -16.11 1.20
C GLY A 558 29.96 -14.71 0.74
N THR A 559 28.81 -14.52 0.11
CA THR A 559 28.29 -13.17 -0.14
C THR A 559 27.86 -12.54 1.17
N THR A 560 28.45 -11.41 1.51
CA THR A 560 28.11 -10.65 2.71
C THR A 560 27.25 -9.49 2.36
N SER A 561 26.07 -9.38 3.02
CA SER A 561 25.24 -8.20 2.91
C SER A 561 25.73 -7.12 3.84
N GLY A 562 25.81 -5.88 3.34
CA GLY A 562 26.13 -4.70 4.14
C GLY A 562 25.07 -3.64 3.98
N HIS A 563 24.56 -3.12 5.09
CA HIS A 563 23.63 -1.98 5.09
C HIS A 563 24.37 -0.64 4.96
N VAL A 564 25.34 -0.55 4.07
CA VAL A 564 26.26 0.58 4.05
C VAL A 564 25.74 1.78 3.25
N TYR A 565 24.88 1.57 2.28
CA TYR A 565 24.49 2.64 1.36
C TYR A 565 22.98 2.71 1.19
N GLY A 566 22.35 3.63 1.90
CA GLY A 566 20.95 3.97 1.75
C GLY A 566 20.01 3.28 2.74
N PRO A 567 18.80 3.80 2.88
CA PRO A 567 17.85 3.32 3.87
C PRO A 567 17.29 1.94 3.52
N GLY A 568 17.58 0.96 4.38
CA GLY A 568 17.00 -0.38 4.34
C GLY A 568 17.36 -1.21 3.12
N GLN A 569 18.42 -0.87 2.41
CA GLN A 569 18.72 -1.42 1.10
C GLN A 569 19.98 -2.27 1.11
N GLY A 570 19.84 -3.52 0.70
CA GLY A 570 20.95 -4.43 0.60
C GLY A 570 21.87 -4.06 -0.56
N SER A 571 23.04 -3.53 -0.25
CA SER A 571 24.20 -3.62 -1.12
C SER A 571 25.03 -4.80 -0.68
N PHE A 572 25.61 -5.53 -1.65
CA PHE A 572 26.40 -6.71 -1.36
C PHE A 572 27.85 -6.47 -1.73
N LEU A 573 28.75 -6.99 -0.90
CA LEU A 573 30.14 -7.19 -1.27
C LEU A 573 30.33 -8.69 -1.56
N ASN A 574 30.60 -9.04 -2.79
CA ASN A 574 30.95 -10.38 -3.19
C ASN A 574 32.48 -10.54 -3.16
N ILE A 575 32.99 -11.36 -2.25
CA ILE A 575 34.41 -11.69 -2.14
C ILE A 575 34.72 -13.13 -2.54
N GLU A 576 33.71 -13.85 -3.05
CA GLU A 576 33.86 -15.22 -3.54
C GLU A 576 34.51 -15.25 -4.93
N LEU A 577 35.29 -16.31 -5.13
CA LEU A 577 35.90 -16.63 -6.40
C LEU A 577 34.91 -17.29 -7.37
N ILE A 578 35.42 -17.89 -8.41
CA ILE A 578 34.65 -18.69 -9.37
C ILE A 578 34.22 -20.02 -8.75
N SER A 579 33.24 -20.68 -9.37
CA SER A 579 32.77 -22.01 -8.97
C SER A 579 33.94 -23.03 -8.98
N GLU A 580 34.01 -23.85 -7.93
CA GLU A 580 34.93 -24.99 -7.89
C GLU A 580 34.46 -26.17 -8.73
N LYS A 581 33.24 -26.16 -9.26
CA LYS A 581 32.68 -27.18 -10.14
C LYS A 581 33.24 -27.05 -11.54
N ARG A 582 33.47 -28.21 -12.19
CA ARG A 582 33.92 -28.26 -13.59
C ARG A 582 32.87 -27.76 -14.56
N ALA A 583 33.28 -27.30 -15.73
CA ALA A 583 32.36 -26.88 -16.81
C ALA A 583 31.31 -27.96 -17.14
N SER A 584 31.71 -29.23 -17.17
CA SER A 584 30.79 -30.37 -17.42
C SER A 584 29.60 -30.41 -16.43
N TYR A 585 29.82 -30.10 -15.15
CA TYR A 585 28.75 -30.03 -14.16
C TYR A 585 27.74 -28.94 -14.52
N TRP A 586 28.20 -27.74 -14.90
CA TRP A 586 27.32 -26.65 -15.26
C TRP A 586 26.61 -26.88 -16.60
N CYS A 587 27.26 -27.50 -17.57
CA CYS A 587 26.63 -27.89 -18.81
C CYS A 587 25.51 -28.91 -18.59
N GLN A 588 25.72 -29.88 -17.68
CA GLN A 588 24.66 -30.79 -17.28
C GLN A 588 23.49 -30.05 -16.63
N SER A 589 23.76 -29.09 -15.74
CA SER A 589 22.70 -28.29 -15.10
C SER A 589 21.92 -27.46 -16.12
N VAL A 590 22.55 -26.90 -17.14
CA VAL A 590 21.86 -26.22 -18.26
C VAL A 590 20.97 -27.19 -19.02
N ALA A 591 21.47 -28.37 -19.35
CA ALA A 591 20.70 -29.39 -20.05
C ALA A 591 19.48 -29.86 -19.23
N GLU A 592 19.61 -30.04 -17.93
CA GLU A 592 18.52 -30.35 -17.00
C GLU A 592 17.47 -29.23 -17.00
N LEU A 593 17.88 -27.97 -16.86
CA LEU A 593 16.98 -26.81 -16.91
C LEU A 593 16.21 -26.72 -18.24
N LYS A 594 16.89 -26.92 -19.37
CA LYS A 594 16.23 -26.88 -20.68
C LYS A 594 15.27 -28.04 -20.90
N LYS A 595 15.56 -29.19 -20.29
CA LYS A 595 14.66 -30.36 -20.31
C LYS A 595 13.38 -30.08 -19.48
N ASP A 596 13.54 -29.51 -18.30
CA ASP A 596 12.43 -29.25 -17.39
C ASP A 596 11.62 -28.02 -17.82
N PHE A 597 12.27 -27.01 -18.42
CA PHE A 597 11.68 -25.73 -18.86
C PHE A 597 12.05 -25.40 -20.31
N PRO A 598 11.55 -26.16 -21.31
CA PRO A 598 11.99 -26.05 -22.69
C PRO A 598 11.66 -24.69 -23.36
N SER A 599 10.63 -24.01 -22.91
CA SER A 599 10.23 -22.70 -23.42
C SER A 599 11.00 -21.52 -22.80
N ASN A 600 11.67 -21.73 -21.66
CA ASN A 600 12.41 -20.66 -21.00
C ASN A 600 13.76 -20.42 -21.64
N VAL A 601 14.17 -19.13 -21.72
CA VAL A 601 15.49 -18.74 -22.22
C VAL A 601 16.56 -18.98 -21.14
N VAL A 602 17.58 -19.74 -21.48
CA VAL A 602 18.73 -20.01 -20.60
C VAL A 602 19.98 -19.37 -21.16
N ILE A 603 20.52 -18.35 -20.46
CA ILE A 603 21.77 -17.67 -20.82
C ILE A 603 22.91 -18.23 -19.98
N SER A 604 23.86 -18.90 -20.60
CA SER A 604 25.04 -19.43 -19.92
C SER A 604 26.11 -18.37 -19.75
N SER A 605 26.47 -18.03 -18.50
CA SER A 605 27.56 -17.09 -18.21
C SER A 605 28.89 -17.84 -18.16
N ILE A 606 29.79 -17.51 -19.07
CA ILE A 606 31.09 -18.18 -19.25
C ILE A 606 32.27 -17.22 -19.03
N MET A 607 33.40 -17.76 -18.54
CA MET A 607 34.60 -17.00 -18.27
C MET A 607 35.86 -17.89 -18.48
N CYS A 608 36.84 -17.39 -19.24
CA CYS A 608 38.14 -18.04 -19.40
C CYS A 608 39.28 -17.03 -19.23
N GLY A 609 40.52 -17.54 -19.26
CA GLY A 609 41.70 -16.75 -19.48
C GLY A 609 41.77 -16.19 -20.92
N TYR A 610 42.78 -15.36 -21.21
CA TYR A 610 43.01 -14.89 -22.58
C TYR A 610 43.67 -15.99 -23.43
N SER A 611 42.85 -16.98 -23.82
CA SER A 611 43.21 -18.14 -24.66
C SER A 611 42.08 -18.40 -25.66
N LYS A 612 42.40 -18.41 -26.94
CA LYS A 612 41.43 -18.70 -27.99
C LYS A 612 40.86 -20.09 -27.88
N GLU A 613 41.68 -21.06 -27.57
CA GLU A 613 41.31 -22.47 -27.42
C GLU A 613 40.28 -22.65 -26.30
N ASP A 614 40.55 -22.09 -25.15
CA ASP A 614 39.67 -22.20 -23.97
C ASP A 614 38.29 -21.53 -24.22
N TRP A 615 38.26 -20.32 -24.77
CA TRP A 615 37.00 -19.64 -25.11
C TRP A 615 36.21 -20.39 -26.17
N THR A 616 36.90 -20.96 -27.21
CA THR A 616 36.27 -21.79 -28.25
C THR A 616 35.66 -23.06 -27.64
N GLN A 617 36.43 -23.77 -26.84
CA GLN A 617 35.99 -25.02 -26.23
C GLN A 617 34.79 -24.77 -25.29
N LEU A 618 34.90 -23.78 -24.42
CA LEU A 618 33.83 -23.51 -23.45
C LEU A 618 32.55 -23.01 -24.11
N ALA A 619 32.67 -22.20 -25.19
CA ALA A 619 31.52 -21.77 -25.95
C ALA A 619 30.81 -22.98 -26.60
N HIS A 620 31.55 -23.91 -27.24
CA HIS A 620 30.96 -25.14 -27.77
C HIS A 620 30.24 -25.98 -26.70
N MET A 621 30.89 -26.22 -25.56
CA MET A 621 30.28 -26.98 -24.47
C MET A 621 28.97 -26.34 -23.97
N ALA A 622 28.92 -25.02 -23.86
CA ALA A 622 27.72 -24.31 -23.41
C ALA A 622 26.58 -24.38 -24.46
N VAL A 623 26.93 -24.25 -25.76
CA VAL A 623 25.96 -24.40 -26.86
C VAL A 623 25.40 -25.83 -26.92
N GLU A 624 26.27 -26.84 -26.84
CA GLU A 624 25.89 -28.24 -26.84
C GLU A 624 25.02 -28.65 -25.65
N SER A 625 25.13 -27.94 -24.52
CA SER A 625 24.24 -28.13 -23.36
C SER A 625 22.83 -27.58 -23.53
N GLY A 626 22.54 -26.90 -24.66
CA GLY A 626 21.24 -26.34 -24.99
C GLY A 626 20.99 -24.92 -24.48
N ALA A 627 22.04 -24.17 -24.15
CA ALA A 627 21.91 -22.75 -23.84
C ALA A 627 21.34 -21.98 -25.04
N ASP A 628 20.42 -21.05 -24.80
CA ASP A 628 19.82 -20.19 -25.84
C ASP A 628 20.71 -18.99 -26.17
N ALA A 629 21.54 -18.53 -25.21
CA ALA A 629 22.51 -17.46 -25.40
C ALA A 629 23.68 -17.60 -24.43
N LEU A 630 24.77 -16.83 -24.69
CA LEU A 630 25.93 -16.77 -23.82
C LEU A 630 26.10 -15.37 -23.23
N GLU A 631 26.56 -15.29 -21.98
CA GLU A 631 27.04 -14.05 -21.36
C GLU A 631 28.52 -14.18 -21.06
N LEU A 632 29.36 -13.37 -21.68
CA LEU A 632 30.80 -13.39 -21.49
C LEU A 632 31.18 -12.55 -20.26
N ASN A 633 31.55 -13.20 -19.16
CA ASN A 633 31.99 -12.49 -17.95
C ASN A 633 33.43 -11.98 -18.09
N LEU A 634 33.58 -10.75 -18.56
CA LEU A 634 34.85 -10.05 -18.76
C LEU A 634 35.20 -9.12 -17.59
N SER A 635 34.61 -9.31 -16.41
CA SER A 635 34.64 -8.25 -15.42
C SER A 635 34.71 -8.73 -13.96
N CYS A 636 34.98 -10.02 -13.75
CA CYS A 636 35.12 -10.54 -12.39
C CYS A 636 36.33 -9.89 -11.69
N PRO A 637 36.15 -9.15 -10.57
CA PRO A 637 37.24 -8.39 -9.94
C PRO A 637 38.21 -9.25 -9.12
N HIS A 638 37.91 -10.54 -9.01
CA HIS A 638 38.66 -11.43 -8.12
C HIS A 638 39.92 -11.97 -8.77
N GLY A 639 41.05 -11.80 -8.12
CA GLY A 639 42.35 -12.37 -8.00
C GLY A 639 43.02 -13.29 -9.05
N MET A 640 42.34 -13.59 -10.15
CA MET A 640 42.94 -14.31 -11.27
C MET A 640 43.48 -13.35 -12.37
N GLY A 641 43.50 -12.05 -12.07
CA GLY A 641 44.06 -11.03 -12.98
C GLY A 641 45.51 -11.31 -13.39
N GLU A 642 46.29 -11.93 -12.50
CA GLU A 642 47.63 -12.38 -12.80
C GLU A 642 47.72 -13.44 -13.92
N ARG A 643 46.61 -14.14 -14.19
CA ARG A 643 46.46 -15.13 -15.27
C ARG A 643 45.68 -14.64 -16.48
N GLY A 644 45.41 -13.31 -16.58
CA GLY A 644 44.71 -12.73 -17.71
C GLY A 644 43.23 -13.13 -17.80
N MET A 645 42.53 -13.30 -16.66
CA MET A 645 41.10 -13.61 -16.59
C MET A 645 40.26 -12.43 -16.10
N GLY A 646 38.97 -12.42 -16.47
CA GLY A 646 37.99 -11.50 -15.91
C GLY A 646 38.31 -10.02 -16.14
N LEU A 647 38.51 -9.26 -15.08
CA LEU A 647 38.73 -7.82 -15.11
C LEU A 647 39.95 -7.40 -16.01
N ALA A 648 41.02 -8.19 -15.99
CA ALA A 648 42.21 -7.91 -16.82
C ALA A 648 41.88 -7.95 -18.31
N CYS A 649 40.98 -8.83 -18.76
CA CYS A 649 40.53 -8.87 -20.16
C CYS A 649 39.55 -7.75 -20.45
N GLY A 650 38.64 -7.44 -19.53
CA GLY A 650 37.53 -6.50 -19.76
C GLY A 650 37.92 -5.02 -19.70
N GLN A 651 39.13 -4.70 -19.27
CA GLN A 651 39.65 -3.32 -19.26
C GLN A 651 40.35 -2.90 -20.55
N ASP A 652 40.70 -3.86 -21.40
CA ASP A 652 41.39 -3.62 -22.67
C ASP A 652 40.46 -3.87 -23.87
N PRO A 653 40.19 -2.83 -24.71
CA PRO A 653 39.32 -2.96 -25.89
C PRO A 653 39.81 -4.00 -26.89
N VAL A 654 41.12 -4.18 -27.03
CA VAL A 654 41.71 -5.14 -27.98
C VAL A 654 41.44 -6.57 -27.53
N LEU A 655 41.59 -6.86 -26.22
CA LEU A 655 41.33 -8.17 -25.67
C LEU A 655 39.85 -8.51 -25.78
N VAL A 656 38.98 -7.58 -25.43
CA VAL A 656 37.51 -7.75 -25.56
C VAL A 656 37.12 -8.08 -27.00
N ARG A 657 37.62 -7.30 -27.97
CA ARG A 657 37.32 -7.54 -29.38
C ARG A 657 37.77 -8.93 -29.83
N ASN A 658 38.94 -9.35 -29.44
CA ASN A 658 39.48 -10.67 -29.81
C ASN A 658 38.67 -11.80 -29.21
N ILE A 659 38.30 -11.72 -27.93
CA ILE A 659 37.47 -12.71 -27.26
C ILE A 659 36.09 -12.81 -27.95
N CYS A 660 35.45 -11.68 -28.23
CA CYS A 660 34.17 -11.68 -28.95
C CYS A 660 34.28 -12.33 -30.33
N ARG A 661 35.36 -12.07 -31.08
CA ARG A 661 35.60 -12.74 -32.37
C ARG A 661 35.82 -14.23 -32.25
N TRP A 662 36.50 -14.70 -31.21
CA TRP A 662 36.71 -16.14 -30.99
C TRP A 662 35.39 -16.83 -30.66
N VAL A 663 34.56 -16.23 -29.78
CA VAL A 663 33.25 -16.78 -29.43
C VAL A 663 32.29 -16.72 -30.61
N ARG A 664 32.30 -15.65 -31.43
CA ARG A 664 31.48 -15.58 -32.65
C ARG A 664 31.85 -16.66 -33.65
N ALA A 665 33.13 -16.97 -33.78
CA ALA A 665 33.59 -18.05 -34.68
C ALA A 665 33.22 -19.45 -34.14
N ALA A 666 33.02 -19.61 -32.82
CA ALA A 666 32.71 -20.85 -32.16
C ALA A 666 31.20 -21.07 -31.93
N SER A 667 30.37 -20.03 -32.03
CA SER A 667 28.96 -20.13 -31.63
C SER A 667 28.05 -19.41 -32.62
N SER A 668 26.93 -20.05 -32.94
CA SER A 668 25.86 -19.47 -33.78
C SER A 668 24.75 -18.84 -32.94
N ILE A 669 24.66 -19.15 -31.64
CA ILE A 669 23.68 -18.54 -30.75
C ILE A 669 24.09 -17.11 -30.34
N PRO A 670 23.14 -16.25 -29.91
CA PRO A 670 23.44 -14.92 -29.44
C PRO A 670 24.40 -14.91 -28.24
N PHE A 671 25.25 -13.88 -28.16
CA PHE A 671 26.04 -13.67 -26.95
C PHE A 671 26.19 -12.20 -26.59
N PHE A 672 26.29 -11.95 -25.30
CA PHE A 672 26.38 -10.63 -24.70
C PHE A 672 27.72 -10.48 -23.95
N ALA A 673 28.43 -9.40 -24.19
CA ALA A 673 29.66 -9.09 -23.44
C ALA A 673 29.30 -8.36 -22.14
N LYS A 674 29.56 -8.96 -20.98
CA LYS A 674 29.29 -8.34 -19.67
C LYS A 674 30.44 -7.44 -19.27
N LEU A 675 30.16 -6.13 -19.27
CA LEU A 675 31.15 -5.09 -19.12
C LEU A 675 31.45 -4.76 -17.65
N THR A 676 32.73 -4.44 -17.39
CA THR A 676 33.14 -3.91 -16.09
C THR A 676 32.90 -2.40 -16.00
N PRO A 677 32.38 -1.87 -14.90
CA PRO A 677 32.33 -0.42 -14.66
C PRO A 677 33.68 0.14 -14.21
N ASN A 678 34.66 -0.72 -13.92
CA ASN A 678 35.97 -0.34 -13.38
C ASN A 678 36.94 0.06 -14.50
N VAL A 679 36.49 0.94 -15.39
CA VAL A 679 37.23 1.51 -16.55
C VAL A 679 36.98 3.00 -16.66
N THR A 680 37.93 3.71 -17.27
CA THR A 680 37.77 5.15 -17.48
C THR A 680 36.69 5.46 -18.51
N ASN A 681 36.64 4.69 -19.60
CA ASN A 681 35.68 4.85 -20.70
C ASN A 681 35.04 3.50 -21.09
N ILE A 682 33.83 3.26 -20.58
CA ILE A 682 33.09 2.01 -20.87
C ILE A 682 32.60 1.94 -22.33
N VAL A 683 32.48 3.10 -23.01
CA VAL A 683 32.01 3.16 -24.40
C VAL A 683 33.03 2.52 -25.34
N ASP A 684 34.34 2.69 -25.09
CA ASP A 684 35.36 2.08 -25.93
C ASP A 684 35.37 0.55 -25.83
N ILE A 685 35.06 0.04 -24.64
CA ILE A 685 34.90 -1.41 -24.42
C ILE A 685 33.65 -1.93 -25.13
N ALA A 686 32.53 -1.21 -25.03
CA ALA A 686 31.29 -1.58 -25.74
C ALA A 686 31.46 -1.58 -27.27
N LYS A 687 32.16 -0.58 -27.83
CA LYS A 687 32.51 -0.55 -29.26
C LYS A 687 33.37 -1.75 -29.67
N ALA A 688 34.35 -2.10 -28.83
CA ALA A 688 35.19 -3.27 -29.09
C ALA A 688 34.40 -4.59 -29.10
N ALA A 689 33.41 -4.73 -28.21
CA ALA A 689 32.48 -5.87 -28.21
C ALA A 689 31.64 -5.89 -29.50
N TYR A 690 31.06 -4.75 -29.88
CA TYR A 690 30.31 -4.61 -31.14
C TYR A 690 31.16 -4.99 -32.38
N GLU A 691 32.38 -4.45 -32.49
CA GLU A 691 33.31 -4.77 -33.55
C GLU A 691 33.80 -6.23 -33.54
N GLY A 692 33.71 -6.87 -32.35
CA GLY A 692 34.00 -8.28 -32.16
C GLY A 692 32.86 -9.20 -32.57
N GLY A 693 31.68 -8.67 -32.88
CA GLY A 693 30.51 -9.43 -33.31
C GLY A 693 29.62 -9.87 -32.17
N ALA A 694 29.63 -9.22 -31.00
CA ALA A 694 28.66 -9.44 -29.95
C ALA A 694 27.28 -8.95 -30.42
N ASP A 695 26.21 -9.65 -30.01
CA ASP A 695 24.83 -9.29 -30.32
C ASP A 695 24.31 -8.19 -29.39
N GLY A 696 24.98 -7.95 -28.27
CA GLY A 696 24.71 -6.88 -27.33
C GLY A 696 25.71 -6.88 -26.18
N VAL A 697 25.46 -6.05 -25.19
CA VAL A 697 26.29 -5.97 -23.98
C VAL A 697 25.44 -6.06 -22.72
N THR A 698 25.99 -6.64 -21.64
CA THR A 698 25.42 -6.53 -20.29
C THR A 698 26.16 -5.40 -19.56
N ALA A 699 25.44 -4.37 -19.15
CA ALA A 699 25.99 -3.21 -18.46
C ALA A 699 25.21 -2.96 -17.14
N THR A 700 25.85 -3.07 -15.94
CA THR A 700 27.28 -3.35 -15.70
C THR A 700 27.48 -4.52 -14.73
N ASN A 701 28.69 -5.08 -14.66
CA ASN A 701 29.07 -5.93 -13.54
C ASN A 701 29.33 -5.07 -12.28
N THR A 702 29.83 -5.67 -11.22
CA THR A 702 30.09 -5.06 -9.91
C THR A 702 31.23 -4.04 -9.92
N VAL A 703 31.14 -3.06 -9.03
CA VAL A 703 32.22 -2.08 -8.80
C VAL A 703 33.21 -2.65 -7.79
N SER A 704 34.51 -2.56 -8.07
CA SER A 704 35.54 -2.99 -7.12
C SER A 704 35.52 -2.11 -5.88
N GLY A 705 35.46 -2.72 -4.69
CA GLY A 705 35.39 -1.99 -3.44
C GLY A 705 35.68 -2.86 -2.22
N MET A 706 35.60 -2.23 -1.06
CA MET A 706 35.71 -2.85 0.25
C MET A 706 34.59 -2.27 1.14
N MET A 707 33.94 -3.06 1.98
CA MET A 707 32.83 -2.57 2.81
C MET A 707 33.29 -1.57 3.88
N GLY A 708 34.20 -1.96 4.75
CA GLY A 708 34.64 -1.07 5.79
C GLY A 708 35.59 -1.69 6.80
N LEU A 709 36.04 -0.85 7.71
CA LEU A 709 36.85 -1.26 8.86
C LEU A 709 36.09 -0.82 10.13
N LYS A 710 36.19 -1.64 11.18
CA LYS A 710 35.69 -1.28 12.50
C LYS A 710 36.60 -0.27 13.16
N ALA A 711 36.15 0.30 14.29
CA ALA A 711 36.94 1.28 15.06
C ALA A 711 38.29 0.75 15.57
N ASP A 712 38.39 -0.56 15.79
CA ASP A 712 39.62 -1.24 16.20
C ASP A 712 40.55 -1.59 15.03
N GLY A 713 40.21 -1.18 13.80
CA GLY A 713 40.96 -1.49 12.58
C GLY A 713 40.68 -2.88 12.01
N SER A 714 39.88 -3.69 12.66
CA SER A 714 39.49 -5.00 12.10
C SER A 714 38.54 -4.84 10.91
N PRO A 715 38.64 -5.70 9.88
CA PRO A 715 37.77 -5.58 8.72
C PRO A 715 36.33 -6.03 9.01
N TRP A 716 35.39 -5.37 8.32
CA TRP A 716 34.01 -5.82 8.22
C TRP A 716 33.61 -5.94 6.75
N PRO A 717 33.17 -7.13 6.29
CA PRO A 717 33.16 -8.42 7.01
C PRO A 717 34.57 -8.99 7.22
N GLY A 718 34.79 -9.60 8.38
CA GLY A 718 35.98 -10.43 8.61
C GLY A 718 35.67 -11.91 8.32
N VAL A 719 36.32 -12.53 7.34
CA VAL A 719 36.01 -13.86 6.85
C VAL A 719 37.10 -14.85 7.29
N GLY A 720 36.71 -16.08 7.61
CA GLY A 720 37.57 -17.16 8.04
C GLY A 720 38.14 -16.95 9.45
N ALA A 721 38.97 -17.91 9.90
CA ALA A 721 39.57 -17.93 11.24
C ALA A 721 40.49 -16.72 11.50
N GLY A 722 41.13 -16.19 10.45
CA GLY A 722 41.98 -15.00 10.51
C GLY A 722 41.25 -13.66 10.46
N LYS A 723 39.88 -13.65 10.37
CA LYS A 723 39.07 -12.45 10.28
C LYS A 723 39.60 -11.45 9.22
N ARG A 724 39.98 -11.96 8.05
CA ARG A 724 40.53 -11.14 6.95
C ARG A 724 39.45 -10.70 5.98
N THR A 725 39.68 -9.63 5.24
CA THR A 725 38.86 -9.20 4.10
C THR A 725 39.74 -8.95 2.89
N THR A 726 39.10 -8.72 1.76
CA THR A 726 39.75 -8.35 0.51
C THR A 726 38.86 -7.38 -0.28
N TYR A 727 39.39 -6.84 -1.35
CA TYR A 727 38.57 -6.13 -2.31
C TYR A 727 37.65 -7.12 -3.02
N GLY A 728 36.41 -6.71 -3.23
CA GLY A 728 35.40 -7.53 -3.88
C GLY A 728 34.52 -6.72 -4.80
N GLY A 729 33.49 -7.36 -5.30
CA GLY A 729 32.50 -6.72 -6.16
C GLY A 729 31.34 -6.14 -5.37
N VAL A 730 31.21 -4.82 -5.31
CA VAL A 730 30.04 -4.14 -4.72
C VAL A 730 28.90 -4.16 -5.73
N SER A 731 27.70 -4.61 -5.29
CA SER A 731 26.49 -4.67 -6.10
C SER A 731 25.29 -4.06 -5.34
N GLY A 732 24.10 -4.07 -5.97
CA GLY A 732 22.90 -3.53 -5.40
C GLY A 732 22.75 -2.02 -5.61
N ASN A 733 21.95 -1.35 -4.78
CA ASN A 733 21.62 0.06 -4.91
C ASN A 733 22.80 1.02 -4.99
N ALA A 734 23.89 0.71 -4.30
CA ALA A 734 25.08 1.55 -4.26
C ALA A 734 25.67 1.83 -5.65
N ILE A 735 25.51 0.92 -6.61
CA ILE A 735 26.09 1.06 -7.95
C ILE A 735 25.12 1.59 -9.00
N ARG A 736 23.82 1.78 -8.66
CA ARG A 736 22.79 2.24 -9.62
C ARG A 736 23.18 3.50 -10.41
N PRO A 737 23.69 4.59 -9.79
CA PRO A 737 24.09 5.78 -10.56
C PRO A 737 25.19 5.49 -11.58
N ILE A 738 26.11 4.59 -11.25
CA ILE A 738 27.21 4.19 -12.12
C ILE A 738 26.67 3.38 -13.31
N SER A 739 25.77 2.45 -13.04
CA SER A 739 25.15 1.61 -14.07
C SER A 739 24.25 2.41 -15.01
N LEU A 740 23.43 3.34 -14.49
CA LEU A 740 22.63 4.26 -15.32
C LEU A 740 23.49 5.11 -16.24
N ARG A 741 24.58 5.69 -15.72
CA ARG A 741 25.55 6.42 -16.53
C ARG A 741 26.13 5.54 -17.64
N ALA A 742 26.53 4.32 -17.33
CA ALA A 742 27.10 3.39 -18.29
C ALA A 742 26.12 3.04 -19.41
N VAL A 743 24.89 2.67 -19.05
CA VAL A 743 23.82 2.33 -20.02
C VAL A 743 23.54 3.52 -20.93
N SER A 744 23.33 4.71 -20.39
CA SER A 744 23.02 5.90 -21.21
C SER A 744 24.18 6.29 -22.13
N ALA A 745 25.41 6.17 -21.66
CA ALA A 745 26.58 6.48 -22.49
C ALA A 745 26.77 5.48 -23.67
N ILE A 746 26.56 4.20 -23.40
CA ILE A 746 26.63 3.14 -24.44
C ILE A 746 25.48 3.33 -25.45
N ALA A 747 24.25 3.53 -24.99
CA ALA A 747 23.10 3.72 -25.86
C ALA A 747 23.23 4.94 -26.78
N ARG A 748 23.81 6.04 -26.29
CA ARG A 748 24.12 7.23 -27.14
C ARG A 748 25.19 6.94 -28.17
N ALA A 749 26.24 6.18 -27.80
CA ALA A 749 27.38 5.91 -28.68
C ALA A 749 27.10 4.82 -29.70
N LEU A 750 26.22 3.88 -29.41
CA LEU A 750 25.84 2.72 -30.22
C LEU A 750 24.34 2.60 -30.35
N PRO A 751 23.65 3.51 -31.07
CA PRO A 751 22.19 3.47 -31.21
C PRO A 751 21.71 2.15 -31.79
N GLY A 752 20.70 1.52 -31.12
CA GLY A 752 20.15 0.25 -31.56
C GLY A 752 20.96 -0.99 -31.17
N PHE A 753 22.14 -0.85 -30.57
CA PHE A 753 22.87 -2.00 -30.02
C PHE A 753 22.27 -2.46 -28.72
N PRO A 754 21.83 -3.73 -28.59
CA PRO A 754 21.10 -4.21 -27.41
C PRO A 754 21.91 -4.10 -26.12
N ILE A 755 21.27 -3.61 -25.06
CA ILE A 755 21.86 -3.48 -23.73
C ILE A 755 21.01 -4.21 -22.71
N LEU A 756 21.58 -5.24 -22.09
CA LEU A 756 21.03 -5.88 -20.92
C LEU A 756 21.48 -5.08 -19.68
N ALA A 757 20.60 -4.26 -19.12
CA ALA A 757 20.96 -3.42 -18.00
C ALA A 757 20.91 -4.18 -16.68
N THR A 758 21.98 -4.07 -15.89
CA THR A 758 22.05 -4.63 -14.55
C THR A 758 22.81 -3.69 -13.61
N GLY A 759 22.46 -3.67 -12.34
CA GLY A 759 23.14 -2.90 -11.30
C GLY A 759 22.24 -1.95 -10.53
N GLY A 760 21.59 -2.45 -9.48
CA GLY A 760 20.75 -1.67 -8.58
C GLY A 760 19.30 -1.49 -9.04
N ILE A 761 18.79 -2.39 -9.86
CA ILE A 761 17.36 -2.48 -10.19
C ILE A 761 16.66 -3.17 -9.02
N ASP A 762 15.83 -2.43 -8.29
CA ASP A 762 15.19 -2.83 -7.05
C ASP A 762 13.70 -2.49 -6.99
N SER A 763 13.14 -2.01 -8.09
CA SER A 763 11.72 -1.71 -8.25
C SER A 763 11.36 -1.56 -9.73
N ALA A 764 10.07 -1.60 -10.05
CA ALA A 764 9.58 -1.31 -11.40
C ALA A 764 9.96 0.11 -11.86
N GLU A 765 9.92 1.09 -10.96
CA GLU A 765 10.32 2.47 -11.23
C GLU A 765 11.79 2.55 -11.65
N THR A 766 12.68 1.90 -10.90
CA THR A 766 14.12 1.88 -11.27
C THR A 766 14.34 1.12 -12.57
N GLY A 767 13.60 0.05 -12.82
CA GLY A 767 13.63 -0.63 -14.13
C GLY A 767 13.24 0.30 -15.27
N LEU A 768 12.18 1.08 -15.11
CA LEU A 768 11.74 2.06 -16.11
C LEU A 768 12.81 3.13 -16.37
N GLN A 769 13.55 3.57 -15.34
CA GLN A 769 14.67 4.51 -15.51
C GLN A 769 15.76 3.94 -16.43
N PHE A 770 16.11 2.66 -16.28
CA PHE A 770 17.08 1.99 -17.15
C PHE A 770 16.57 1.86 -18.59
N LEU A 771 15.30 1.56 -18.80
CA LEU A 771 14.69 1.55 -20.13
C LEU A 771 14.75 2.94 -20.77
N HIS A 772 14.39 3.98 -20.06
CA HIS A 772 14.53 5.36 -20.54
C HIS A 772 15.98 5.75 -20.84
N ALA A 773 16.93 5.21 -20.10
CA ALA A 773 18.37 5.41 -20.34
C ALA A 773 18.90 4.63 -21.55
N GLY A 774 18.09 3.78 -22.19
CA GLY A 774 18.43 3.05 -23.40
C GLY A 774 18.68 1.56 -23.23
N ALA A 775 18.37 0.98 -22.08
CA ALA A 775 18.38 -0.46 -21.90
C ALA A 775 17.31 -1.13 -22.78
N SER A 776 17.65 -2.24 -23.39
CA SER A 776 16.71 -3.08 -24.14
C SER A 776 16.03 -4.11 -23.24
N VAL A 777 16.75 -4.60 -22.24
CA VAL A 777 16.32 -5.65 -21.31
C VAL A 777 16.86 -5.32 -19.91
N LEU A 778 16.11 -5.72 -18.87
CA LEU A 778 16.46 -5.53 -17.47
C LEU A 778 16.93 -6.86 -16.86
N GLN A 779 18.02 -6.82 -16.11
CA GLN A 779 18.59 -7.97 -15.40
C GLN A 779 18.65 -7.68 -13.89
N VAL A 780 17.97 -8.49 -13.09
CA VAL A 780 17.87 -8.32 -11.64
C VAL A 780 18.68 -9.42 -10.94
N CYS A 781 19.48 -9.04 -9.94
CA CYS A 781 20.31 -9.98 -9.18
C CYS A 781 20.21 -9.73 -7.67
N SER A 782 20.82 -8.62 -7.17
CA SER A 782 20.90 -8.36 -5.71
C SER A 782 19.55 -8.19 -5.05
N ALA A 783 18.54 -7.70 -5.77
CA ALA A 783 17.19 -7.59 -5.23
C ALA A 783 16.56 -8.97 -4.98
N VAL A 784 16.82 -9.96 -5.85
CA VAL A 784 16.40 -11.36 -5.63
C VAL A 784 17.07 -11.94 -4.37
N GLN A 785 18.36 -11.67 -4.17
CA GLN A 785 19.08 -12.10 -2.97
C GLN A 785 18.54 -11.46 -1.69
N ASN A 786 18.04 -10.23 -1.78
CA ASN A 786 17.44 -9.52 -0.66
C ASN A 786 16.02 -9.98 -0.32
N GLN A 787 15.30 -10.53 -1.28
CA GLN A 787 13.91 -10.96 -1.13
C GLN A 787 13.77 -12.44 -1.52
N ASP A 788 13.27 -12.69 -2.71
CA ASP A 788 13.16 -14.00 -3.36
C ASP A 788 12.77 -13.79 -4.83
N PHE A 789 12.47 -14.87 -5.56
CA PHE A 789 12.13 -14.79 -6.99
C PHE A 789 10.74 -14.18 -7.27
N THR A 790 9.85 -14.12 -6.28
CA THR A 790 8.49 -13.55 -6.44
C THR A 790 8.52 -12.06 -6.80
N LEU A 791 9.61 -11.36 -6.47
CA LEU A 791 9.78 -9.96 -6.86
C LEU A 791 9.77 -9.72 -8.37
N ILE A 792 10.08 -10.73 -9.18
CA ILE A 792 10.12 -10.58 -10.65
C ILE A 792 8.70 -10.30 -11.18
N GLU A 793 7.72 -11.10 -10.74
CA GLU A 793 6.31 -10.86 -11.07
C GLU A 793 5.86 -9.47 -10.57
N ASP A 794 6.24 -9.11 -9.34
CA ASP A 794 5.92 -7.81 -8.75
C ASP A 794 6.48 -6.64 -9.58
N TYR A 795 7.72 -6.75 -10.05
CA TYR A 795 8.31 -5.71 -10.91
C TYR A 795 7.65 -5.65 -12.28
N CYS A 796 7.28 -6.78 -12.87
CA CYS A 796 6.57 -6.83 -14.15
C CYS A 796 5.19 -6.18 -14.04
N VAL A 797 4.41 -6.52 -12.99
CA VAL A 797 3.11 -5.92 -12.72
C VAL A 797 3.24 -4.41 -12.46
N GLY A 798 4.24 -3.99 -11.68
CA GLY A 798 4.51 -2.59 -11.42
C GLY A 798 4.87 -1.81 -12.70
N LEU A 799 5.67 -2.40 -13.59
CA LEU A 799 6.04 -1.77 -14.85
C LEU A 799 4.83 -1.65 -15.81
N LYS A 800 4.00 -2.67 -15.91
CA LYS A 800 2.72 -2.61 -16.67
C LYS A 800 1.84 -1.47 -16.14
N THR A 801 1.75 -1.33 -14.82
CA THR A 801 0.99 -0.25 -14.17
C THR A 801 1.51 1.13 -14.56
N LEU A 802 2.82 1.35 -14.45
CA LEU A 802 3.45 2.62 -14.81
C LEU A 802 3.22 2.99 -16.28
N LEU A 803 3.30 2.02 -17.18
CA LEU A 803 3.06 2.25 -18.61
C LEU A 803 1.58 2.52 -18.90
N TYR A 804 0.67 1.82 -18.25
CA TYR A 804 -0.77 2.05 -18.38
C TYR A 804 -1.17 3.45 -17.90
N LEU A 805 -0.74 3.85 -16.71
CA LEU A 805 -1.06 5.17 -16.15
C LEU A 805 -0.54 6.30 -17.05
N LYS A 806 0.63 6.10 -17.67
CA LYS A 806 1.16 7.05 -18.66
C LYS A 806 0.27 7.19 -19.89
N SER A 807 -0.45 6.14 -20.30
CA SER A 807 -1.38 6.19 -21.43
C SER A 807 -2.63 7.02 -21.16
N LEU A 808 -2.97 7.26 -19.88
CA LEU A 808 -4.15 8.00 -19.47
C LEU A 808 -4.00 9.53 -19.59
N ASP A 809 -2.86 10.06 -20.05
CA ASP A 809 -2.59 11.51 -20.16
C ASP A 809 -2.86 12.29 -18.86
N MET A 810 -2.52 11.73 -17.74
CA MET A 810 -2.65 12.44 -16.45
C MET A 810 -1.69 13.63 -16.45
N LYS A 811 -2.24 14.84 -16.46
CA LYS A 811 -1.47 16.09 -16.63
C LYS A 811 -0.37 16.31 -15.61
N ASP A 812 -0.55 15.81 -14.41
CA ASP A 812 0.37 16.01 -13.28
C ASP A 812 1.15 14.76 -12.92
N TRP A 813 1.11 13.74 -13.78
CA TRP A 813 1.80 12.49 -13.49
C TRP A 813 3.19 12.45 -14.15
N ASP A 814 4.20 12.25 -13.35
CA ASP A 814 5.61 12.23 -13.74
C ASP A 814 6.13 10.83 -14.13
N GLY A 815 5.26 9.83 -14.24
CA GLY A 815 5.60 8.44 -14.53
C GLY A 815 5.76 7.56 -13.30
N GLN A 816 5.45 8.10 -12.13
CA GLN A 816 5.42 7.37 -10.85
C GLN A 816 3.97 7.07 -10.43
N SER A 817 3.78 6.73 -9.18
CA SER A 817 2.43 6.54 -8.64
C SER A 817 1.64 7.83 -8.64
N PRO A 818 0.31 7.78 -8.84
CA PRO A 818 -0.51 8.96 -8.71
C PRO A 818 -0.27 9.65 -7.37
N PRO A 819 -0.19 10.98 -7.36
CA PRO A 819 0.03 11.70 -6.11
C PRO A 819 -1.17 11.51 -5.19
N THR A 820 -0.90 11.16 -3.95
CA THR A 820 -1.93 11.14 -2.91
C THR A 820 -2.35 12.57 -2.58
N GLU A 821 -3.65 12.84 -2.50
CA GLU A 821 -4.13 14.15 -2.06
C GLU A 821 -3.62 14.46 -0.66
N ARG A 822 -3.13 15.69 -0.50
CA ARG A 822 -2.68 16.17 0.79
C ARG A 822 -3.85 16.80 1.53
N HIS A 823 -3.98 16.45 2.79
CA HIS A 823 -5.01 17.00 3.66
C HIS A 823 -4.39 17.56 4.93
N GLN A 824 -4.90 18.68 5.36
CA GLN A 824 -4.62 19.25 6.66
C GLN A 824 -5.94 19.41 7.42
N LYS A 825 -6.03 18.79 8.59
CA LYS A 825 -7.25 18.80 9.40
C LYS A 825 -8.51 18.37 8.62
N GLY A 826 -8.36 17.34 7.78
CA GLY A 826 -9.46 16.78 6.97
C GLY A 826 -9.84 17.58 5.73
N LYS A 827 -9.13 18.63 5.37
CA LYS A 827 -9.39 19.44 4.17
C LYS A 827 -8.26 19.31 3.16
N PRO A 828 -8.55 19.26 1.85
CA PRO A 828 -7.50 19.25 0.84
C PRO A 828 -6.61 20.49 0.97
N ILE A 829 -5.30 20.29 0.89
CA ILE A 829 -4.34 21.39 0.83
C ILE A 829 -4.13 21.72 -0.64
N PRO A 830 -4.34 22.96 -1.06
CA PRO A 830 -4.05 23.38 -2.44
C PRO A 830 -2.59 23.07 -2.79
N ARG A 831 -2.35 22.61 -3.99
CA ARG A 831 -0.99 22.36 -4.47
C ARG A 831 -0.24 23.66 -4.62
N LEU A 832 1.05 23.64 -4.36
CA LEU A 832 1.90 24.82 -4.45
C LEU A 832 1.86 25.44 -5.87
N GLU A 833 1.82 24.61 -6.90
CA GLU A 833 1.73 25.03 -8.28
C GLU A 833 0.43 25.78 -8.60
N GLU A 834 -0.67 25.36 -8.03
CA GLU A 834 -1.98 26.01 -8.19
C GLU A 834 -2.01 27.39 -7.54
N LEU A 835 -1.25 27.56 -6.45
CA LEU A 835 -1.15 28.82 -5.71
C LEU A 835 -0.19 29.81 -6.38
N VAL A 836 0.83 29.30 -7.05
CA VAL A 836 1.91 30.09 -7.60
C VAL A 836 1.60 30.63 -9.01
N GLY A 837 0.80 29.91 -9.80
CA GLY A 837 0.58 30.26 -11.22
C GLY A 837 1.85 30.15 -12.06
N GLN A 838 1.72 30.26 -13.38
CA GLN A 838 2.80 29.94 -14.33
C GLN A 838 3.95 30.98 -14.43
N SER A 839 3.91 32.08 -13.68
CA SER A 839 4.88 33.18 -13.80
C SER A 839 5.36 33.70 -12.45
N LEU A 840 6.04 32.87 -11.65
CA LEU A 840 6.58 33.38 -10.39
C LEU A 840 8.10 33.47 -10.39
N PRO A 841 8.61 34.67 -10.25
CA PRO A 841 10.03 34.91 -10.05
C PRO A 841 10.43 35.32 -8.65
N SER A 842 9.49 35.66 -7.77
CA SER A 842 9.81 36.17 -6.43
C SER A 842 8.82 35.68 -5.37
N PHE A 843 9.30 35.48 -4.16
CA PHE A 843 8.47 34.97 -3.04
C PHE A 843 7.41 35.96 -2.56
N GLY A 844 7.61 37.27 -2.70
CA GLY A 844 6.64 38.29 -2.30
C GLY A 844 5.30 38.16 -3.04
N PRO A 845 5.27 38.06 -4.37
CA PRO A 845 4.05 37.78 -5.12
C PRO A 845 3.40 36.42 -4.82
N TYR A 846 4.19 35.43 -4.43
CA TYR A 846 3.67 34.13 -4.03
C TYR A 846 2.80 34.23 -2.78
N LEU A 847 3.29 34.85 -1.70
CA LEU A 847 2.54 34.99 -0.46
C LEU A 847 1.21 35.70 -0.65
N GLN A 848 1.20 36.79 -1.44
CA GLN A 848 -0.02 37.49 -1.78
C GLN A 848 -1.00 36.61 -2.57
N LYS A 849 -0.53 35.94 -3.64
CA LYS A 849 -1.37 35.05 -4.47
C LYS A 849 -1.88 33.85 -3.68
N ARG A 850 -1.07 33.31 -2.77
CA ARG A 850 -1.47 32.23 -1.88
C ARG A 850 -2.59 32.70 -0.94
N THR A 851 -2.46 33.88 -0.32
CA THR A 851 -3.48 34.44 0.55
C THR A 851 -4.80 34.68 -0.21
N GLU A 852 -4.72 35.21 -1.43
CA GLU A 852 -5.87 35.41 -2.30
C GLU A 852 -6.52 34.08 -2.73
N ALA A 853 -5.73 33.05 -3.05
CA ALA A 853 -6.24 31.73 -3.41
C ALA A 853 -6.93 31.05 -2.22
N ILE A 854 -6.35 31.13 -1.02
CA ILE A 854 -6.96 30.62 0.22
C ILE A 854 -8.26 31.38 0.52
N ALA A 855 -8.28 32.69 0.32
CA ALA A 855 -9.49 33.52 0.52
C ALA A 855 -10.60 33.13 -0.47
N ARG A 856 -10.26 32.92 -1.75
CA ARG A 856 -11.20 32.45 -2.80
C ARG A 856 -11.77 31.09 -2.44
N TYR A 857 -10.91 30.13 -2.05
CA TYR A 857 -11.32 28.80 -1.66
C TYR A 857 -12.24 28.81 -0.42
N LYS A 858 -11.87 29.61 0.60
CA LYS A 858 -12.74 29.81 1.78
C LYS A 858 -14.09 30.44 1.42
N LYS A 859 -14.12 31.34 0.46
CA LYS A 859 -15.35 31.94 -0.03
C LYS A 859 -16.21 30.91 -0.77
N GLN A 860 -15.63 30.12 -1.67
CA GLN A 860 -16.33 29.01 -2.36
C GLN A 860 -16.94 28.02 -1.39
N LEU A 861 -16.23 27.69 -0.31
CA LEU A 861 -16.74 26.80 0.75
C LEU A 861 -17.89 27.45 1.54
N LYS A 862 -17.87 28.78 1.76
CA LYS A 862 -18.93 29.48 2.48
C LYS A 862 -20.18 29.70 1.63
N ASP A 863 -20.01 29.92 0.34
CA ASP A 863 -21.11 30.20 -0.60
C ASP A 863 -21.88 28.93 -1.02
N GLY A 864 -21.61 27.77 -0.37
CA GLY A 864 -22.30 26.50 -0.63
C GLY A 864 -22.01 25.88 -1.99
N GLY A 865 -21.07 26.48 -2.72
CA GLY A 865 -20.52 25.92 -3.93
C GLY A 865 -19.62 24.75 -3.57
N GLY A 866 -20.22 23.62 -3.17
CA GLY A 866 -19.61 22.34 -3.43
C GLY A 866 -19.27 22.37 -4.92
N VAL A 867 -18.05 22.08 -5.29
CA VAL A 867 -17.74 21.71 -6.67
C VAL A 867 -18.81 20.68 -7.02
N ASP A 868 -19.69 21.07 -7.94
CA ASP A 868 -20.75 20.20 -8.42
C ASP A 868 -20.06 19.05 -9.16
N VAL A 869 -19.71 18.01 -8.39
CA VAL A 869 -19.26 16.74 -8.95
C VAL A 869 -20.47 15.95 -9.52
N THR A 870 -21.66 16.57 -9.46
CA THR A 870 -22.89 15.95 -9.90
C THR A 870 -23.10 15.97 -11.41
N GLU A 871 -22.23 16.66 -12.15
CA GLU A 871 -22.18 16.58 -13.60
C GLU A 871 -20.74 16.49 -14.14
N ALA A 872 -19.81 15.88 -13.41
CA ALA A 872 -18.88 15.04 -14.13
C ALA A 872 -19.78 13.96 -14.76
N ASN A 873 -20.22 14.25 -15.98
CA ASN A 873 -20.78 13.23 -16.85
C ASN A 873 -20.07 11.94 -16.51
N VAL A 874 -20.81 10.93 -16.06
CA VAL A 874 -20.54 9.55 -16.40
C VAL A 874 -20.67 9.49 -17.93
N THR A 875 -19.86 10.26 -18.63
CA THR A 875 -19.41 9.87 -19.92
C THR A 875 -18.83 8.49 -19.66
N GLU A 876 -19.46 7.48 -20.21
CA GLU A 876 -18.90 6.16 -20.47
C GLU A 876 -17.40 6.29 -20.30
N MET A 877 -16.81 5.62 -19.31
CA MET A 877 -15.37 5.53 -19.24
C MET A 877 -14.98 4.88 -20.53
N ASN A 878 -14.79 5.73 -21.54
CA ASN A 878 -14.20 5.31 -22.79
C ASN A 878 -12.91 4.63 -22.36
N THR A 879 -12.89 3.32 -22.43
CA THR A 879 -11.65 2.57 -22.48
C THR A 879 -10.71 3.38 -23.33
N PRO A 880 -9.56 3.80 -22.78
CA PRO A 880 -8.71 4.72 -23.49
C PRO A 880 -8.45 4.18 -24.88
N LYS A 881 -8.94 4.88 -25.92
CA LYS A 881 -8.65 4.55 -27.33
C LYS A 881 -7.18 4.75 -27.68
N LYS A 882 -6.37 5.15 -26.67
CA LYS A 882 -4.93 5.29 -26.80
C LYS A 882 -4.28 3.93 -26.57
N THR A 883 -3.52 3.49 -27.51
CA THR A 883 -2.66 2.31 -27.40
C THR A 883 -1.69 2.50 -26.23
N VAL A 884 -1.67 1.56 -25.32
CA VAL A 884 -0.67 1.52 -24.24
C VAL A 884 0.71 1.47 -24.89
N PRO A 885 1.67 2.32 -24.47
CA PRO A 885 3.01 2.31 -25.06
C PRO A 885 3.66 0.94 -24.85
N ALA A 886 4.20 0.38 -25.93
CA ALA A 886 5.03 -0.80 -25.83
C ALA A 886 6.38 -0.46 -25.17
N VAL A 887 7.06 -1.46 -24.61
CA VAL A 887 8.40 -1.26 -24.01
C VAL A 887 9.36 -0.59 -25.00
N LYS A 888 9.35 -0.99 -26.27
CA LYS A 888 10.15 -0.37 -27.34
C LYS A 888 9.95 1.14 -27.48
N ASP A 889 8.77 1.66 -27.12
CA ASP A 889 8.46 3.08 -27.23
C ASP A 889 9.03 3.91 -26.07
N VAL A 890 9.45 3.27 -24.98
CA VAL A 890 10.08 3.92 -23.82
C VAL A 890 11.58 3.75 -23.79
N ILE A 891 12.14 2.78 -24.54
CA ILE A 891 13.60 2.58 -24.65
C ILE A 891 14.26 3.85 -25.20
N ALA A 892 15.34 4.28 -24.57
CA ALA A 892 16.15 5.44 -24.96
C ALA A 892 15.42 6.80 -24.88
N ARG A 893 14.23 6.86 -24.33
CA ARG A 893 13.40 8.09 -24.33
C ARG A 893 14.04 9.26 -23.59
N ALA A 894 14.85 8.99 -22.57
CA ALA A 894 15.54 10.03 -21.80
C ALA A 894 16.86 10.48 -22.43
N LEU A 895 17.36 9.81 -23.47
CA LEU A 895 18.71 10.11 -24.00
C LEU A 895 18.88 11.56 -24.51
N HIS A 896 17.84 12.17 -25.05
CA HIS A 896 17.88 13.56 -25.49
C HIS A 896 17.93 14.57 -24.33
N HIS A 897 17.56 14.15 -23.10
CA HIS A 897 17.70 14.92 -21.88
C HIS A 897 19.03 14.71 -21.15
N ILE A 898 19.83 13.72 -21.58
CA ILE A 898 21.12 13.37 -20.96
C ILE A 898 22.25 13.97 -21.83
N GLY A 899 22.89 15.03 -21.33
CA GLY A 899 23.99 15.69 -21.98
C GLY A 899 25.35 15.46 -21.32
N ALA A 900 26.43 15.86 -21.99
CA ALA A 900 27.72 15.95 -21.36
C ALA A 900 27.86 17.27 -20.59
N TYR A 901 28.82 17.36 -19.67
CA TYR A 901 28.99 18.52 -18.80
C TYR A 901 29.22 19.85 -19.61
N ASN A 902 29.86 19.78 -20.76
CA ASN A 902 30.07 20.91 -21.65
C ASN A 902 28.81 21.36 -22.41
N GLU A 903 27.73 20.57 -22.37
CA GLU A 903 26.44 20.90 -22.98
C GLU A 903 25.51 21.62 -22.00
N LEU A 904 25.92 21.77 -20.71
CA LEU A 904 25.12 22.43 -19.68
C LEU A 904 24.95 23.92 -19.99
N ASN A 905 23.70 24.36 -20.05
CA ASN A 905 23.39 25.80 -20.19
C ASN A 905 23.20 26.42 -18.80
N ASN A 906 24.21 27.14 -18.33
CA ASN A 906 24.16 27.80 -17.02
C ASN A 906 23.24 29.04 -16.99
N MET A 907 22.61 29.43 -18.10
CA MET A 907 21.66 30.53 -18.16
C MET A 907 20.20 30.07 -17.92
N GLU A 908 19.93 28.81 -18.18
CA GLU A 908 18.61 28.21 -17.97
C GLU A 908 18.56 27.48 -16.61
N GLN A 909 18.51 28.23 -15.52
CA GLN A 909 18.49 27.66 -14.19
C GLN A 909 17.09 27.73 -13.58
N VAL A 910 16.81 26.75 -12.73
CA VAL A 910 15.65 26.72 -11.86
C VAL A 910 15.95 27.38 -10.50
N GLN A 911 14.93 27.59 -9.71
CA GLN A 911 15.03 28.18 -8.39
C GLN A 911 14.21 27.34 -7.39
N ALA A 912 14.70 27.21 -6.17
CA ALA A 912 13.95 26.52 -5.12
C ALA A 912 12.78 27.39 -4.65
N LEU A 913 11.65 26.76 -4.43
CA LEU A 913 10.47 27.32 -3.77
C LEU A 913 10.13 26.47 -2.55
N ILE A 914 10.04 27.10 -1.38
CA ILE A 914 9.75 26.41 -0.10
C ILE A 914 8.29 26.70 0.27
N ASP A 915 7.54 25.65 0.56
CA ASP A 915 6.17 25.77 1.07
C ASP A 915 6.21 26.05 2.57
N GLU A 916 5.81 27.25 2.96
CA GLU A 916 5.86 27.70 4.34
C GLU A 916 4.92 26.92 5.27
N GLU A 917 3.75 26.47 4.76
CA GLU A 917 2.82 25.68 5.56
C GLU A 917 3.29 24.24 5.79
N MET A 918 4.08 23.71 4.85
CA MET A 918 4.66 22.37 4.99
C MET A 918 6.00 22.38 5.73
N CYS A 919 6.64 23.54 5.78
CA CYS A 919 7.95 23.69 6.40
C CYS A 919 7.87 23.47 7.93
N ILE A 920 8.68 22.53 8.43
CA ILE A 920 8.81 22.23 9.86
C ILE A 920 9.96 22.99 10.52
N ASN A 921 10.53 23.96 9.82
CA ASN A 921 11.63 24.81 10.27
C ASN A 921 12.86 24.05 10.82
N CYS A 922 13.21 22.93 10.20
CA CYS A 922 14.34 22.08 10.64
C CYS A 922 15.73 22.63 10.25
N GLY A 923 15.82 23.66 9.41
CA GLY A 923 17.04 24.33 8.99
C GLY A 923 17.98 23.55 8.06
N LYS A 924 17.65 22.28 7.69
CA LYS A 924 18.53 21.44 6.86
C LYS A 924 18.82 22.04 5.47
N CYS A 925 17.82 22.64 4.86
CA CYS A 925 17.97 23.30 3.55
C CYS A 925 18.93 24.50 3.64
N TYR A 926 18.85 25.29 4.71
CA TYR A 926 19.73 26.41 4.98
C TYR A 926 21.18 25.94 5.19
N MET A 927 21.39 24.96 6.10
CA MET A 927 22.74 24.44 6.37
C MET A 927 23.41 23.91 5.10
N THR A 928 22.68 23.07 4.33
CA THR A 928 23.23 22.49 3.09
C THR A 928 23.52 23.55 2.04
N CYS A 929 22.69 24.58 1.93
CA CYS A 929 22.92 25.69 1.01
C CYS A 929 24.15 26.51 1.40
N ASN A 930 24.38 26.73 2.69
CA ASN A 930 25.57 27.41 3.18
C ASN A 930 26.84 26.58 2.97
N ASP A 931 26.81 25.28 3.30
CA ASP A 931 27.94 24.36 3.14
C ASP A 931 28.34 24.20 1.67
N SER A 932 27.40 24.29 0.74
CA SER A 932 27.67 24.26 -0.70
C SER A 932 28.29 25.57 -1.23
N GLY A 933 28.33 26.61 -0.42
CA GLY A 933 28.91 27.91 -0.75
C GLY A 933 28.00 28.85 -1.54
N TYR A 934 26.76 28.45 -1.86
CA TYR A 934 25.80 29.30 -2.58
C TYR A 934 25.11 30.33 -1.67
N GLN A 935 24.89 30.00 -0.39
CA GLN A 935 24.31 30.87 0.62
C GLN A 935 23.02 31.58 0.17
N ALA A 936 22.23 30.89 -0.60
CA ALA A 936 21.03 31.43 -1.21
C ALA A 936 19.74 31.23 -0.37
N ILE A 937 19.84 30.60 0.80
CA ILE A 937 18.76 30.43 1.74
C ILE A 937 19.11 31.17 3.02
N THR A 938 18.20 32.03 3.49
CA THR A 938 18.27 32.75 4.76
C THR A 938 17.01 32.50 5.54
N PHE A 939 16.98 32.85 6.84
CA PHE A 939 15.77 32.82 7.63
C PHE A 939 15.17 34.20 7.75
N ASP A 940 13.86 34.25 7.67
CA ASP A 940 13.12 35.45 8.04
C ASP A 940 13.26 35.70 9.55
N PRO A 941 13.67 36.92 10.00
CA PRO A 941 13.95 37.16 11.39
C PRO A 941 12.72 37.15 12.31
N GLU A 942 11.51 37.34 11.77
CA GLU A 942 10.27 37.38 12.54
C GLU A 942 9.58 36.02 12.59
N THR A 943 9.50 35.37 11.43
CA THR A 943 8.80 34.07 11.29
C THR A 943 9.70 32.87 11.48
N HIS A 944 11.03 33.06 11.43
CA HIS A 944 12.05 32.02 11.41
C HIS A 944 11.87 30.99 10.27
N LEU A 945 11.13 31.33 9.24
CA LEU A 945 10.95 30.49 8.07
C LEU A 945 12.10 30.69 7.08
N PRO A 946 12.53 29.63 6.37
CA PRO A 946 13.60 29.72 5.38
C PRO A 946 13.10 30.50 4.15
N PHE A 947 13.91 31.46 3.74
CA PHE A 947 13.65 32.31 2.58
C PHE A 947 14.75 32.10 1.52
N VAL A 948 14.33 31.90 0.26
CA VAL A 948 15.24 31.66 -0.87
C VAL A 948 15.48 32.97 -1.62
N THR A 949 16.74 33.38 -1.72
CA THR A 949 17.17 34.61 -2.40
C THR A 949 17.42 34.36 -3.91
N ASP A 950 17.59 35.47 -4.65
CA ASP A 950 17.93 35.47 -6.08
C ASP A 950 19.30 34.84 -6.40
N SER A 951 20.12 34.59 -5.37
CA SER A 951 21.40 33.88 -5.50
C SER A 951 21.26 32.37 -5.69
N CYS A 952 20.04 31.84 -5.63
CA CYS A 952 19.78 30.43 -5.85
C CYS A 952 20.16 29.99 -7.25
N THR A 953 21.02 28.98 -7.37
CA THR A 953 21.50 28.41 -8.64
C THR A 953 20.69 27.20 -9.11
N GLY A 954 19.69 26.77 -8.33
CA GLY A 954 18.91 25.57 -8.67
C GLY A 954 19.66 24.25 -8.50
N CYS A 955 20.65 24.19 -7.63
CA CYS A 955 21.49 23.01 -7.43
C CYS A 955 20.78 21.80 -6.82
N THR A 956 19.53 21.92 -6.42
CA THR A 956 18.65 20.88 -5.87
C THR A 956 19.07 20.29 -4.50
N LEU A 957 20.18 20.69 -3.93
CA LEU A 957 20.65 20.16 -2.62
C LEU A 957 19.63 20.35 -1.50
N CYS A 958 19.01 21.53 -1.42
CA CYS A 958 17.95 21.79 -0.43
C CYS A 958 16.75 20.84 -0.58
N LEU A 959 16.36 20.53 -1.82
CA LEU A 959 15.30 19.55 -2.11
C LEU A 959 15.71 18.16 -1.63
N SER A 960 16.93 17.72 -1.90
CA SER A 960 17.42 16.38 -1.57
C SER A 960 17.51 16.12 -0.06
N VAL A 961 17.75 17.14 0.74
CA VAL A 961 17.91 17.02 2.22
C VAL A 961 16.63 17.35 2.99
N CYS A 962 15.61 17.88 2.31
CA CYS A 962 14.35 18.21 2.98
C CYS A 962 13.67 16.94 3.49
N PRO A 963 13.35 16.83 4.80
CA PRO A 963 12.68 15.65 5.34
C PRO A 963 11.19 15.59 4.99
N ILE A 964 10.62 16.69 4.50
CA ILE A 964 9.22 16.78 4.12
C ILE A 964 9.11 16.72 2.60
N ILE A 965 8.44 15.68 2.12
CA ILE A 965 8.19 15.50 0.68
C ILE A 965 7.35 16.67 0.17
N ASP A 966 7.70 17.17 -1.01
CA ASP A 966 7.02 18.29 -1.69
C ASP A 966 7.03 19.65 -0.94
N CYS A 967 7.70 19.75 0.19
CA CYS A 967 7.89 21.03 0.86
C CYS A 967 8.77 21.99 0.03
N ILE A 968 9.73 21.43 -0.72
CA ILE A 968 10.59 22.21 -1.63
C ILE A 968 10.36 21.72 -3.05
N LYS A 969 10.12 22.67 -3.95
CA LYS A 969 9.99 22.42 -5.39
C LYS A 969 10.94 23.30 -6.17
N MET A 970 11.38 22.80 -7.32
CA MET A 970 12.20 23.58 -8.26
C MET A 970 11.27 24.19 -9.31
N ILE A 971 11.28 25.52 -9.40
CA ILE A 971 10.48 26.28 -10.36
C ILE A 971 11.38 26.99 -11.38
N ASN A 972 10.87 27.23 -12.57
CA ASN A 972 11.59 27.98 -13.59
C ASN A 972 11.81 29.42 -13.13
N ARG A 973 13.02 29.91 -13.34
CA ARG A 973 13.32 31.32 -13.12
C ARG A 973 12.70 32.16 -14.23
N THR A 974 12.17 33.33 -13.87
CA THR A 974 11.68 34.30 -14.86
C THR A 974 12.79 35.25 -15.31
N THR A 975 13.77 35.49 -14.44
CA THR A 975 14.98 36.25 -14.76
C THR A 975 16.19 35.33 -14.86
N PRO A 976 16.98 35.35 -15.92
CA PRO A 976 18.21 34.54 -16.04
C PRO A 976 19.14 34.78 -14.84
N TYR A 977 19.76 33.72 -14.37
CA TYR A 977 20.76 33.81 -13.31
C TYR A 977 22.00 34.55 -13.82
N GLN A 978 22.41 35.57 -13.08
CA GLN A 978 23.67 36.25 -13.33
C GLN A 978 24.70 35.84 -12.28
N PRO A 979 25.80 35.15 -12.67
CA PRO A 979 26.84 34.74 -11.73
C PRO A 979 27.49 35.96 -11.06
N LYS A 980 27.36 36.05 -9.73
CA LYS A 980 28.03 37.11 -8.94
C LYS A 980 29.33 36.59 -8.36
N ARG A 981 30.25 36.19 -9.20
CA ARG A 981 31.52 35.56 -8.77
C ARG A 981 32.72 36.51 -8.58
N GLY A 982 32.52 37.80 -8.60
CA GLY A 982 33.58 38.79 -8.37
C GLY A 982 34.70 38.83 -9.41
N VAL A 983 34.71 37.92 -10.38
CA VAL A 983 35.66 37.89 -11.51
C VAL A 983 34.90 38.21 -12.76
N PRO A 984 35.29 39.22 -13.52
CA PRO A 984 34.67 39.53 -14.81
C PRO A 984 34.79 38.31 -15.73
N LEU A 985 33.63 37.77 -16.17
CA LEU A 985 33.61 36.75 -17.21
C LEU A 985 34.24 37.37 -18.48
N LYS A 986 35.39 36.88 -18.94
CA LYS A 986 35.82 37.16 -20.28
C LYS A 986 34.77 36.67 -21.26
N PRO A 987 34.37 37.48 -22.25
CA PRO A 987 33.50 36.97 -23.30
C PRO A 987 34.19 35.76 -23.95
N ILE A 988 33.50 34.67 -24.04
CA ILE A 988 33.92 33.51 -24.80
C ILE A 988 33.76 33.95 -26.27
N CYS A 989 34.92 34.18 -26.95
CA CYS A 989 34.97 34.41 -28.37
C CYS A 989 34.61 33.16 -29.14
#